data_4e7668190a9f21b0b6ec7f9f5641e710
#
_entry.id   4e7668190a9f21b0b6ec7f9f5641e710
#
_cell.length_a   1.000
_cell.length_b   1.000
_cell.length_c   1.000
_cell.angle_alpha   90.00
_cell.angle_beta   90.00
_cell.angle_gamma   90.00
#
_symmetry.space_group_name_H-M   'P 1'
#
loop_
_entity.id
_entity.type
_entity.pdbx_description
1 polymer ?
#
loop_
_entity_poly.entity_id
_entity_poly.type
_entity_poly.pdbx_seq_one_letter_code
_entity_poly.pdbx_strand_id
1 'polypeptide(L)'
;MQAKKRYILLLFSCSLLIVYIYSNGFLLKSKFVQNSRREQLPTFATLDELYEAPSRQKRSPQSIVKSCRMETCFDFSKCGDDPKVYVYPTDGPVSATYRKVLSVIRESKYATRDPNEACLFLPAVDTLDADPLSSEHIPDVAQRLSRLPHWKNGRNHLVFNLYAGTWPDYAENALGFDSGEAILARASASETIFRDGFDISLPLFHKEHPERGGAAPAATANPFPAPKKHLLAFKGKRYVHGIGSETRNSLWHLHDGNNLILVTTCRHGKSWKDLRDERCDEDNREYDKFDYEQLLSNSTFCLVARGRRLGSYRFLEALAAGCVPVLLSNGWRLPFDERIDWRRAVIWADERLLLQVPELVRSVPPERILALRQQTQLLWEQYFSSIEKIVFTTVELLFERILAHRSSRQRDALIWNASPGALGTLATYGDSRAHFPVTAIAPVAPPAPSPPPVPLPVPSVPSTAPPPTLGESFTALLYVQATSPALHKLLANIASSEFCEKVVLVWDSERAAPTLKSLPRMAGDDRDPLPVVVIDATTHYPGEGVSARWQPLWAIPTAAVFSLDGDAPLLAEELDFAFQVWQHFPERIVGYPARSHYWDEAKGAWGYSSKWGGAYSMVLPGAALVHRAALALYGAAAPALRLAVRRARNCEDILLNCLVAHYTRRPPLKLAQRRRYKPAHHRHRSSWTDPEHFVQRQSCLNTFAAAWGYMPLMRSILRLDPILFKDPVSTLRKKYRKMELLTS
;
A
#
# COMPACT_ATOMS: atom_id res chain seq x y z
N MET A 1 39.00 -35.25 -64.70
CA MET A 1 39.63 -35.69 -63.43
C MET A 1 39.92 -34.59 -62.42
N GLN A 2 40.21 -33.38 -62.83
CA GLN A 2 40.54 -32.27 -61.89
C GLN A 2 39.35 -31.75 -61.05
N ALA A 3 38.14 -31.81 -61.52
CA ALA A 3 36.96 -31.34 -60.75
C ALA A 3 36.63 -32.25 -59.54
N LYS A 4 36.77 -33.57 -59.69
CA LYS A 4 36.55 -34.53 -58.57
C LYS A 4 37.58 -34.36 -57.45
N LYS A 5 38.83 -34.04 -57.75
CA LYS A 5 39.87 -33.79 -56.73
C LYS A 5 39.59 -32.52 -55.93
N ARG A 6 39.05 -31.47 -56.53
CA ARG A 6 38.69 -30.23 -55.82
C ARG A 6 37.48 -30.40 -54.90
N TYR A 7 36.53 -31.23 -55.28
CA TYR A 7 35.38 -31.55 -54.39
C TYR A 7 35.76 -32.37 -53.18
N ILE A 8 36.66 -33.33 -53.35
CA ILE A 8 37.15 -34.15 -52.25
C ILE A 8 38.00 -33.31 -51.27
N LEU A 9 38.80 -32.37 -51.74
CA LEU A 9 39.54 -31.43 -50.93
C LEU A 9 38.66 -30.47 -50.15
N LEU A 10 37.57 -29.96 -50.77
CA LEU A 10 36.57 -29.13 -50.09
C LEU A 10 35.81 -29.88 -49.01
N LEU A 11 35.41 -31.12 -49.26
CA LEU A 11 34.73 -31.96 -48.24
C LEU A 11 35.67 -32.29 -47.10
N PHE A 12 36.95 -32.53 -47.36
CA PHE A 12 37.93 -32.79 -46.33
C PHE A 12 38.23 -31.55 -45.50
N SER A 13 38.28 -30.36 -46.07
CA SER A 13 38.50 -29.12 -45.35
C SER A 13 37.26 -28.75 -44.52
N CYS A 14 36.05 -28.96 -45.02
CA CYS A 14 34.80 -28.75 -44.25
C CYS A 14 34.69 -29.72 -43.06
N SER A 15 35.09 -31.00 -43.23
CA SER A 15 35.07 -31.96 -42.13
C SER A 15 36.10 -31.61 -41.04
N LEU A 16 37.30 -31.15 -41.41
CA LEU A 16 38.30 -30.66 -40.47
C LEU A 16 37.84 -29.40 -39.73
N LEU A 17 37.11 -28.51 -40.40
CA LEU A 17 36.55 -27.29 -39.79
C LEU A 17 35.45 -27.65 -38.78
N ILE A 18 34.60 -28.61 -39.08
CA ILE A 18 33.57 -29.12 -38.18
C ILE A 18 34.18 -29.77 -36.96
N VAL A 19 35.22 -30.61 -37.13
CA VAL A 19 35.95 -31.22 -36.01
C VAL A 19 36.65 -30.16 -35.15
N TYR A 20 37.23 -29.15 -35.77
CA TYR A 20 37.86 -28.02 -35.07
C TYR A 20 36.84 -27.19 -34.24
N ILE A 21 35.69 -26.88 -34.80
CA ILE A 21 34.60 -26.20 -34.08
C ILE A 21 34.06 -27.05 -32.94
N TYR A 22 33.91 -28.37 -33.17
CA TYR A 22 33.42 -29.29 -32.13
C TYR A 22 34.42 -29.47 -30.99
N SER A 23 35.71 -29.58 -31.29
CA SER A 23 36.77 -29.73 -30.27
C SER A 23 36.97 -28.43 -29.48
N ASN A 24 36.92 -27.26 -30.11
CA ASN A 24 36.99 -25.98 -29.39
C ASN A 24 35.70 -25.68 -28.60
N GLY A 25 34.52 -26.07 -29.11
CA GLY A 25 33.25 -25.99 -28.37
C GLY A 25 33.26 -26.89 -27.13
N PHE A 26 33.89 -28.05 -27.20
CA PHE A 26 34.05 -28.95 -26.05
C PHE A 26 35.07 -28.42 -25.03
N LEU A 27 36.18 -27.84 -25.49
CA LEU A 27 37.20 -27.19 -24.63
C LEU A 27 36.67 -25.92 -23.95
N LEU A 28 35.82 -25.13 -24.62
CA LEU A 28 35.12 -23.97 -24.02
C LEU A 28 34.11 -24.44 -22.98
N LYS A 29 33.35 -25.51 -23.23
CA LYS A 29 32.45 -26.08 -22.22
C LYS A 29 33.21 -26.64 -21.01
N SER A 30 34.35 -27.31 -21.21
CA SER A 30 35.15 -27.83 -20.09
C SER A 30 35.83 -26.72 -19.27
N LYS A 31 36.29 -25.65 -19.89
CA LYS A 31 36.83 -24.47 -19.18
C LYS A 31 35.73 -23.68 -18.43
N PHE A 32 34.53 -23.63 -18.96
CA PHE A 32 33.40 -23.00 -18.27
C PHE A 32 32.94 -23.78 -17.03
N VAL A 33 32.99 -25.12 -17.11
CA VAL A 33 32.67 -26.00 -15.98
C VAL A 33 33.78 -25.99 -14.90
N GLN A 34 35.06 -25.80 -15.27
CA GLN A 34 36.15 -25.74 -14.29
C GLN A 34 36.28 -24.36 -13.58
N ASN A 35 35.97 -23.27 -14.25
CA ASN A 35 35.96 -21.94 -13.60
C ASN A 35 34.69 -21.68 -12.74
N SER A 36 33.60 -22.42 -12.96
CA SER A 36 32.38 -22.36 -12.14
C SER A 36 32.55 -23.05 -10.77
N ARG A 37 33.68 -23.74 -10.49
CA ARG A 37 33.93 -24.40 -9.21
C ARG A 37 34.70 -23.55 -8.17
N ARG A 38 34.94 -22.26 -8.42
CA ARG A 38 35.69 -21.38 -7.48
C ARG A 38 34.99 -20.11 -7.03
N GLU A 39 33.80 -19.83 -7.49
CA GLU A 39 32.92 -18.88 -6.82
C GLU A 39 31.79 -19.68 -6.21
N GLN A 40 31.81 -19.84 -4.90
CA GLN A 40 30.65 -20.26 -4.11
C GLN A 40 29.60 -19.17 -4.25
N LEU A 41 28.75 -19.27 -5.29
CA LEU A 41 27.43 -18.63 -5.21
C LEU A 41 26.72 -19.24 -4.00
N PRO A 42 26.06 -18.40 -3.17
CA PRO A 42 25.23 -18.93 -2.11
C PRO A 42 24.23 -19.91 -2.75
N THR A 43 24.31 -21.16 -2.38
CA THR A 43 23.33 -22.19 -2.73
C THR A 43 21.98 -21.67 -2.28
N PHE A 44 21.09 -21.42 -3.24
CA PHE A 44 19.70 -21.22 -2.90
C PHE A 44 19.25 -22.48 -2.17
N ALA A 45 18.93 -22.32 -0.88
CA ALA A 45 18.31 -23.36 -0.10
C ALA A 45 17.11 -23.89 -0.87
N THR A 46 17.01 -25.18 -1.06
CA THR A 46 15.83 -25.79 -1.67
C THR A 46 14.64 -25.55 -0.75
N LEU A 47 13.44 -25.41 -1.30
CA LEU A 47 12.21 -25.20 -0.53
C LEU A 47 12.00 -26.27 0.57
N ASP A 48 12.62 -27.44 0.43
CA ASP A 48 12.59 -28.52 1.42
C ASP A 48 13.50 -28.22 2.64
N GLU A 49 14.59 -27.45 2.47
CA GLU A 49 15.42 -26.99 3.60
C GLU A 49 14.73 -25.89 4.43
N LEU A 50 13.75 -25.20 3.85
CA LEU A 50 12.90 -24.25 4.57
C LEU A 50 11.81 -24.91 5.43
N TYR A 51 11.56 -26.23 5.24
CA TYR A 51 10.56 -27.01 5.96
C TYR A 51 11.11 -28.09 6.87
N GLU A 52 12.41 -28.32 6.90
CA GLU A 52 13.01 -29.10 7.98
C GLU A 52 12.97 -28.27 9.26
N ALA A 53 12.17 -28.72 10.22
CA ALA A 53 12.12 -28.13 11.55
C ALA A 53 13.56 -28.07 12.09
N PRO A 54 14.08 -26.89 12.47
CA PRO A 54 15.43 -26.79 12.99
C PRO A 54 15.52 -27.65 14.24
N SER A 55 16.48 -28.58 14.24
CA SER A 55 16.85 -29.35 15.42
C SER A 55 16.97 -28.39 16.60
N ARG A 56 16.40 -28.79 17.75
CA ARG A 56 16.34 -28.04 19.02
C ARG A 56 17.73 -27.52 19.45
N GLN A 57 18.22 -26.46 18.81
CA GLN A 57 19.13 -25.55 19.47
C GLN A 57 18.29 -24.74 20.46
N LYS A 58 18.74 -24.66 21.72
CA LYS A 58 18.13 -23.84 22.77
C LYS A 58 17.98 -22.42 22.21
N ARG A 59 16.80 -22.11 21.70
CA ARG A 59 16.39 -20.75 21.37
C ARG A 59 16.36 -19.98 22.68
N SER A 60 17.15 -18.91 22.79
CA SER A 60 16.78 -17.80 23.64
C SER A 60 15.32 -17.47 23.31
N PRO A 61 14.47 -17.07 24.26
CA PRO A 61 13.08 -16.77 24.00
C PRO A 61 13.02 -15.54 23.09
N GLN A 62 13.09 -15.76 21.78
CA GLN A 62 12.61 -14.78 20.81
C GLN A 62 11.10 -14.70 21.06
N SER A 63 10.68 -13.61 21.65
CA SER A 63 9.28 -13.30 21.86
C SER A 63 8.56 -13.51 20.53
N ILE A 64 7.62 -14.44 20.52
CA ILE A 64 6.58 -14.48 19.50
C ILE A 64 5.98 -13.07 19.54
N VAL A 65 6.24 -12.28 18.50
CA VAL A 65 5.59 -10.97 18.33
C VAL A 65 4.10 -11.29 18.22
N LYS A 66 3.41 -11.29 19.35
CA LYS A 66 1.95 -11.34 19.34
C LYS A 66 1.53 -10.19 18.47
N SER A 67 0.75 -10.44 17.44
CA SER A 67 0.19 -9.40 16.57
C SER A 67 -0.79 -8.58 17.41
N CYS A 68 -0.25 -7.59 18.14
CA CYS A 68 -1.05 -6.70 18.97
C CYS A 68 -1.99 -5.86 18.09
N ARG A 69 -3.23 -5.80 18.49
CA ARG A 69 -4.26 -4.90 17.98
C ARG A 69 -4.87 -4.16 19.14
N MET A 70 -5.57 -3.07 18.89
CA MET A 70 -6.26 -2.35 19.95
C MET A 70 -7.18 -3.27 20.76
N GLU A 71 -7.83 -4.23 20.10
CA GLU A 71 -8.76 -5.16 20.73
C GLU A 71 -8.11 -6.18 21.67
N THR A 72 -6.86 -6.53 21.42
CA THR A 72 -6.19 -7.64 22.15
C THR A 72 -5.18 -7.18 23.16
N CYS A 73 -4.51 -6.04 22.94
CA CYS A 73 -3.39 -5.57 23.74
C CYS A 73 -3.68 -4.23 24.44
N PHE A 74 -4.87 -3.66 24.28
CA PHE A 74 -5.23 -2.40 24.93
C PHE A 74 -6.42 -2.60 25.87
N ASP A 75 -6.39 -1.99 27.05
CA ASP A 75 -7.46 -2.01 28.04
C ASP A 75 -8.26 -0.70 27.98
N PHE A 76 -9.47 -0.75 27.48
CA PHE A 76 -10.35 0.41 27.34
C PHE A 76 -11.13 0.74 28.60
N SER A 77 -11.04 -0.06 29.66
CA SER A 77 -11.89 0.08 30.87
C SER A 77 -11.72 1.42 31.57
N LYS A 78 -10.54 2.02 31.46
CA LYS A 78 -10.21 3.32 32.06
C LYS A 78 -10.35 4.50 31.11
N CYS A 79 -10.74 4.26 29.85
CA CYS A 79 -10.80 5.31 28.84
C CYS A 79 -12.19 5.93 28.82
N GLY A 80 -12.35 7.09 29.44
CA GLY A 80 -13.57 7.93 29.42
C GLY A 80 -13.77 8.61 28.06
N ASP A 81 -14.77 9.49 27.99
CA ASP A 81 -15.05 10.32 26.80
C ASP A 81 -13.97 11.40 26.57
N ASP A 82 -13.24 11.75 27.61
CA ASP A 82 -12.07 12.63 27.60
C ASP A 82 -10.83 11.85 28.11
N PRO A 83 -10.19 11.04 27.23
CA PRO A 83 -9.09 10.19 27.64
C PRO A 83 -7.88 11.03 28.12
N LYS A 84 -7.26 10.59 29.23
CA LYS A 84 -6.12 11.27 29.85
C LYS A 84 -4.84 10.44 29.74
N VAL A 85 -3.72 11.15 29.75
CA VAL A 85 -2.36 10.59 29.71
C VAL A 85 -1.68 10.84 31.07
N TYR A 86 -1.26 9.79 31.71
CA TYR A 86 -0.39 9.88 32.88
C TYR A 86 1.06 9.81 32.45
N VAL A 87 1.84 10.83 32.79
CA VAL A 87 3.29 10.86 32.57
C VAL A 87 3.98 10.50 33.86
N TYR A 88 4.73 9.41 33.88
CA TYR A 88 5.48 8.98 35.07
C TYR A 88 6.41 10.08 35.57
N PRO A 89 6.70 10.14 36.88
CA PRO A 89 7.79 10.95 37.44
C PRO A 89 9.12 10.57 36.78
N THR A 90 9.96 11.56 36.51
CA THR A 90 11.27 11.33 35.92
C THR A 90 12.20 10.78 37.00
N ASP A 91 12.62 9.53 36.85
CA ASP A 91 13.60 8.87 37.72
C ASP A 91 14.80 8.42 36.85
N GLY A 92 15.90 9.16 36.97
CA GLY A 92 17.15 8.92 36.26
C GLY A 92 17.35 9.73 34.95
N PRO A 93 18.41 9.41 34.20
CA PRO A 93 18.81 10.21 33.02
C PRO A 93 17.79 10.11 31.88
N VAL A 94 17.56 11.25 31.24
CA VAL A 94 16.79 11.39 30.01
C VAL A 94 17.48 12.39 29.09
N SER A 95 17.47 12.16 27.77
CA SER A 95 18.01 13.07 26.78
C SER A 95 17.27 14.41 26.75
N ALA A 96 17.90 15.43 26.20
CA ALA A 96 17.26 16.72 25.99
C ALA A 96 16.02 16.61 25.08
N THR A 97 16.11 15.78 24.06
CA THR A 97 15.00 15.51 23.12
C THR A 97 13.81 14.86 23.82
N TYR A 98 14.06 13.85 24.66
CA TYR A 98 12.96 13.18 25.36
C TYR A 98 12.29 14.08 26.41
N ARG A 99 13.07 14.93 27.07
CA ARG A 99 12.51 15.96 27.98
C ARG A 99 11.51 16.87 27.29
N LYS A 100 11.78 17.28 26.04
CA LYS A 100 10.83 18.08 25.25
C LYS A 100 9.53 17.30 24.99
N VAL A 101 9.61 16.00 24.67
CA VAL A 101 8.41 15.15 24.48
C VAL A 101 7.59 15.07 25.78
N LEU A 102 8.26 14.88 26.93
CA LEU A 102 7.59 14.79 28.24
C LEU A 102 6.95 16.13 28.63
N SER A 103 7.66 17.28 28.42
CA SER A 103 7.12 18.60 28.77
C SER A 103 5.85 18.93 27.99
N VAL A 104 5.85 18.66 26.71
CA VAL A 104 4.69 18.89 25.82
C VAL A 104 3.45 18.17 26.36
N ILE A 105 3.55 16.91 26.75
CA ILE A 105 2.39 16.16 27.24
C ILE A 105 2.02 16.62 28.65
N ARG A 106 2.97 16.85 29.55
CA ARG A 106 2.71 17.31 30.94
C ARG A 106 1.96 18.63 30.98
N GLU A 107 2.20 19.52 30.04
CA GLU A 107 1.59 20.84 29.95
C GLU A 107 0.34 20.87 29.08
N SER A 108 -0.05 19.74 28.50
CA SER A 108 -1.23 19.62 27.66
C SER A 108 -2.53 19.44 28.46
N LYS A 109 -3.65 19.74 27.81
CA LYS A 109 -5.01 19.42 28.33
C LYS A 109 -5.25 17.92 28.56
N TYR A 110 -4.41 17.06 27.95
CA TYR A 110 -4.52 15.62 28.04
C TYR A 110 -3.86 15.04 29.30
N ALA A 111 -3.03 15.81 30.00
CA ALA A 111 -2.31 15.33 31.17
C ALA A 111 -3.21 15.09 32.37
N THR A 112 -2.95 14.02 33.12
CA THR A 112 -3.48 13.81 34.49
C THR A 112 -2.35 13.50 35.44
N ARG A 113 -2.55 13.83 36.72
CA ARG A 113 -1.65 13.47 37.84
C ARG A 113 -2.08 12.20 38.51
N ASP A 114 -3.32 11.75 38.34
CA ASP A 114 -3.83 10.52 38.91
C ASP A 114 -3.70 9.34 37.92
N PRO A 115 -2.89 8.32 38.23
CA PRO A 115 -2.77 7.14 37.38
C PRO A 115 -4.07 6.32 37.30
N ASN A 116 -5.04 6.54 38.19
CA ASN A 116 -6.32 5.85 38.14
C ASN A 116 -7.27 6.43 37.06
N GLU A 117 -7.11 7.71 36.71
CA GLU A 117 -7.86 8.38 35.65
C GLU A 117 -7.22 8.17 34.27
N ALA A 118 -5.99 7.66 34.24
CA ALA A 118 -5.24 7.56 32.99
C ALA A 118 -5.76 6.44 32.11
N CYS A 119 -6.10 6.78 30.89
CA CYS A 119 -6.34 5.85 29.80
C CYS A 119 -5.02 5.37 29.18
N LEU A 120 -4.06 6.28 29.07
CA LEU A 120 -2.75 6.05 28.45
C LEU A 120 -1.62 6.45 29.40
N PHE A 121 -0.54 5.69 29.40
CA PHE A 121 0.64 5.92 30.21
C PHE A 121 1.84 6.27 29.34
N LEU A 122 2.60 7.30 29.71
CA LEU A 122 3.86 7.65 29.06
C LEU A 122 5.02 7.41 30.04
N PRO A 123 5.92 6.45 29.77
CA PRO A 123 7.11 6.25 30.58
C PRO A 123 8.00 7.49 30.56
N ALA A 124 8.52 7.90 31.72
CA ALA A 124 9.60 8.90 31.78
C ALA A 124 10.99 8.22 31.71
N VAL A 125 11.05 7.07 31.09
CA VAL A 125 12.26 6.33 30.74
C VAL A 125 12.55 6.61 29.28
N ASP A 126 13.74 7.10 28.97
CA ASP A 126 14.11 7.47 27.61
C ASP A 126 14.30 6.22 26.74
N THR A 127 13.43 6.09 25.74
CA THR A 127 13.37 4.97 24.81
C THR A 127 13.67 5.40 23.36
N LEU A 128 14.11 6.67 23.18
CA LEU A 128 14.28 7.23 21.84
C LEU A 128 15.40 6.56 21.05
N ASP A 129 16.51 6.24 21.74
CA ASP A 129 17.72 5.74 21.08
C ASP A 129 18.15 4.39 21.67
N ALA A 130 17.96 3.34 20.89
CA ALA A 130 18.39 1.99 21.24
C ALA A 130 19.79 1.63 20.72
N ASP A 131 20.50 2.56 20.07
CA ASP A 131 21.85 2.33 19.53
C ASP A 131 22.93 2.57 20.58
N PRO A 132 23.57 1.51 21.13
CA PRO A 132 24.63 1.66 22.14
C PRO A 132 25.84 2.46 21.67
N LEU A 133 26.00 2.65 20.36
CA LEU A 133 27.09 3.45 19.79
C LEU A 133 26.75 4.94 19.72
N SER A 134 25.52 5.31 20.04
CA SER A 134 25.07 6.70 20.08
C SER A 134 25.51 7.39 21.38
N SER A 135 25.82 8.67 21.27
CA SER A 135 26.13 9.53 22.43
C SER A 135 24.89 9.82 23.32
N GLU A 136 23.70 9.60 22.80
CA GLU A 136 22.44 9.83 23.51
C GLU A 136 21.81 8.53 24.02
N HIS A 137 22.48 7.40 23.86
CA HIS A 137 22.01 6.13 24.35
C HIS A 137 21.91 6.11 25.89
N ILE A 138 20.78 5.69 26.40
CA ILE A 138 20.54 5.50 27.83
C ILE A 138 20.60 4.00 28.15
N PRO A 139 21.48 3.57 29.04
CA PRO A 139 21.56 2.17 29.44
C PRO A 139 20.38 1.76 30.36
N ASP A 140 20.19 0.45 30.51
CA ASP A 140 19.26 -0.16 31.47
C ASP A 140 17.77 0.17 31.28
N VAL A 141 17.39 0.56 30.09
CA VAL A 141 15.98 0.90 29.73
C VAL A 141 15.03 -0.23 30.08
N ALA A 142 15.37 -1.47 29.75
CA ALA A 142 14.55 -2.65 30.03
C ALA A 142 14.26 -2.81 31.55
N GLN A 143 15.30 -2.67 32.38
CA GLN A 143 15.16 -2.79 33.82
C GLN A 143 14.35 -1.63 34.43
N ARG A 144 14.54 -0.42 33.90
CA ARG A 144 13.79 0.76 34.35
C ARG A 144 12.32 0.68 33.98
N LEU A 145 11.98 0.21 32.76
CA LEU A 145 10.59 0.00 32.36
C LEU A 145 9.89 -1.05 33.21
N SER A 146 10.55 -2.18 33.50
CA SER A 146 9.96 -3.25 34.30
C SER A 146 9.67 -2.84 35.75
N ARG A 147 10.35 -1.81 36.28
CA ARG A 147 10.14 -1.26 37.63
C ARG A 147 8.98 -0.27 37.74
N LEU A 148 8.41 0.17 36.62
CA LEU A 148 7.29 1.11 36.63
C LEU A 148 6.03 0.46 37.25
N PRO A 149 5.34 1.11 38.21
CA PRO A 149 4.24 0.49 38.96
C PRO A 149 3.08 -0.02 38.10
N HIS A 150 2.83 0.63 36.99
CA HIS A 150 1.70 0.31 36.11
C HIS A 150 2.13 -0.27 34.76
N TRP A 151 3.38 -0.75 34.59
CA TRP A 151 3.90 -1.23 33.31
C TRP A 151 3.09 -2.38 32.72
N LYS A 152 2.70 -3.36 33.51
CA LYS A 152 1.83 -4.49 33.10
C LYS A 152 2.18 -5.03 31.70
N ASN A 153 3.44 -5.33 31.46
CA ASN A 153 3.93 -5.76 30.15
C ASN A 153 3.67 -4.74 29.01
N GLY A 154 3.69 -3.45 29.33
CA GLY A 154 3.50 -2.38 28.33
C GLY A 154 2.05 -2.05 28.00
N ARG A 155 1.05 -2.75 28.57
CA ARG A 155 -0.37 -2.49 28.28
C ARG A 155 -0.75 -1.05 28.59
N ASN A 156 -1.44 -0.39 27.65
CA ASN A 156 -1.80 1.02 27.69
C ASN A 156 -0.61 2.00 27.80
N HIS A 157 0.59 1.57 27.41
CA HIS A 157 1.75 2.46 27.37
C HIS A 157 2.07 2.90 25.94
N LEU A 158 2.37 4.19 25.79
CA LEU A 158 2.91 4.78 24.58
C LEU A 158 4.42 4.93 24.72
N VAL A 159 5.16 4.33 23.81
CA VAL A 159 6.63 4.33 23.81
C VAL A 159 7.12 5.00 22.53
N PHE A 160 7.90 6.06 22.67
CA PHE A 160 8.53 6.75 21.55
C PHE A 160 9.89 6.14 21.24
N ASN A 161 10.15 5.85 19.96
CA ASN A 161 11.45 5.37 19.50
C ASN A 161 11.82 5.99 18.15
N LEU A 162 12.98 6.64 18.07
CA LEU A 162 13.50 7.23 16.84
C LEU A 162 14.59 6.37 16.19
N TYR A 163 15.37 5.65 17.00
CA TYR A 163 16.51 4.86 16.55
C TYR A 163 16.46 3.46 17.13
N ALA A 164 15.98 2.51 16.35
CA ALA A 164 16.07 1.09 16.64
C ALA A 164 17.35 0.49 16.03
N GLY A 165 17.88 -0.53 16.68
CA GLY A 165 19.03 -1.28 16.21
C GLY A 165 20.34 -0.52 16.14
N THR A 166 21.42 -1.26 15.99
CA THR A 166 22.78 -0.74 15.91
C THR A 166 23.55 -1.42 14.76
N TRP A 167 24.77 -0.99 14.52
CA TRP A 167 25.68 -1.65 13.61
C TRP A 167 25.79 -3.16 13.94
N PRO A 168 25.86 -4.08 12.96
CA PRO A 168 25.95 -3.82 11.50
C PRO A 168 24.62 -3.78 10.75
N ASP A 169 23.55 -4.34 11.31
CA ASP A 169 22.30 -4.62 10.61
C ASP A 169 21.19 -3.57 10.83
N TYR A 170 21.35 -2.72 11.86
CA TYR A 170 20.33 -1.72 12.23
C TYR A 170 18.92 -2.31 12.32
N ALA A 171 18.82 -3.52 12.90
CA ALA A 171 17.57 -4.27 12.98
C ALA A 171 16.45 -3.46 13.66
N GLU A 172 15.36 -3.26 12.95
CA GLU A 172 14.26 -2.41 13.42
C GLU A 172 13.53 -2.95 14.65
N ASN A 173 13.60 -4.25 14.90
CA ASN A 173 13.03 -4.90 16.07
C ASN A 173 13.97 -4.89 17.30
N ALA A 174 15.20 -4.44 17.13
CA ALA A 174 16.18 -4.35 18.22
C ALA A 174 16.02 -3.02 18.98
N LEU A 175 15.05 -2.99 19.91
CA LEU A 175 14.76 -1.82 20.75
C LEU A 175 15.62 -1.77 22.02
N GLY A 176 16.36 -2.84 22.33
CA GLY A 176 17.10 -2.98 23.59
C GLY A 176 16.23 -3.35 24.80
N PHE A 177 14.92 -3.50 24.60
CA PHE A 177 13.95 -3.94 25.62
C PHE A 177 12.77 -4.68 24.97
N ASP A 178 12.05 -5.45 25.77
CA ASP A 178 10.78 -6.04 25.34
C ASP A 178 9.66 -5.02 25.49
N SER A 179 9.03 -4.66 24.37
CA SER A 179 7.92 -3.72 24.36
C SER A 179 6.59 -4.35 24.81
N GLY A 180 6.50 -5.67 24.83
CA GLY A 180 5.28 -6.39 25.18
C GLY A 180 4.04 -5.91 24.42
N GLU A 181 3.05 -5.42 25.17
CA GLU A 181 1.78 -4.88 24.65
C GLU A 181 1.80 -3.34 24.50
N ALA A 182 2.96 -2.69 24.58
CA ALA A 182 3.06 -1.25 24.41
C ALA A 182 2.82 -0.82 22.95
N ILE A 183 2.19 0.34 22.80
CA ILE A 183 2.05 1.00 21.52
C ILE A 183 3.37 1.70 21.18
N LEU A 184 3.94 1.38 20.03
CA LEU A 184 5.19 1.98 19.59
C LEU A 184 4.92 3.14 18.65
N ALA A 185 5.27 4.35 19.07
CA ALA A 185 5.40 5.51 18.21
C ALA A 185 6.84 5.58 17.72
N ARG A 186 7.09 5.14 16.48
CA ARG A 186 8.43 4.87 15.98
C ARG A 186 8.73 5.53 14.66
N ALA A 187 9.94 6.07 14.55
CA ALA A 187 10.47 6.54 13.28
C ALA A 187 11.09 5.39 12.48
N SER A 188 11.14 5.55 11.17
CA SER A 188 11.79 4.60 10.26
C SER A 188 11.18 3.19 10.25
N ALA A 189 9.90 3.04 10.61
CA ALA A 189 9.23 1.75 10.62
C ALA A 189 9.06 1.18 9.21
N SER A 190 9.29 -0.13 9.05
CA SER A 190 8.98 -0.83 7.80
C SER A 190 7.55 -1.36 7.80
N GLU A 191 6.99 -1.50 6.60
CA GLU A 191 5.67 -2.13 6.41
C GLU A 191 5.61 -3.58 6.92
N THR A 192 6.77 -4.26 7.04
CA THR A 192 6.84 -5.67 7.42
C THR A 192 6.68 -5.93 8.90
N ILE A 193 7.08 -4.97 9.76
CA ILE A 193 7.05 -5.13 11.22
C ILE A 193 6.10 -4.17 11.92
N PHE A 194 5.52 -3.23 11.18
CA PHE A 194 4.59 -2.25 11.70
C PHE A 194 3.23 -2.91 11.99
N ARG A 195 2.72 -2.74 13.22
CA ARG A 195 1.42 -3.25 13.63
C ARG A 195 0.33 -2.25 13.24
N ASP A 196 -0.27 -2.48 12.07
CA ASP A 196 -1.32 -1.60 11.52
C ASP A 196 -2.48 -1.41 12.51
N GLY A 197 -2.91 -0.14 12.69
CA GLY A 197 -3.98 0.22 13.62
C GLY A 197 -3.59 0.13 15.10
N PHE A 198 -2.35 -0.25 15.43
CA PHE A 198 -1.83 -0.30 16.80
C PHE A 198 -0.63 0.63 16.98
N ASP A 199 0.44 0.47 16.19
CA ASP A 199 1.60 1.36 16.23
C ASP A 199 1.33 2.70 15.52
N ILE A 200 2.21 3.69 15.72
CA ILE A 200 2.19 4.98 15.04
C ILE A 200 3.52 5.21 14.36
N SER A 201 3.50 5.57 13.08
CA SER A 201 4.71 5.98 12.39
C SER A 201 4.98 7.45 12.60
N LEU A 202 6.20 7.76 13.05
CA LEU A 202 6.69 9.10 13.32
C LEU A 202 7.69 9.57 12.25
N PRO A 203 7.85 10.88 12.06
CA PRO A 203 9.00 11.40 11.36
C PRO A 203 10.26 11.22 12.18
N LEU A 204 11.39 11.06 11.51
CA LEU A 204 12.69 11.17 12.15
C LEU A 204 13.05 12.65 12.25
N PHE A 205 13.01 13.22 13.45
CA PHE A 205 13.36 14.61 13.72
C PHE A 205 14.72 14.75 14.42
N HIS A 206 15.39 15.85 14.16
CA HIS A 206 16.68 16.17 14.73
C HIS A 206 16.54 16.67 16.19
N LYS A 207 17.57 16.51 17.01
CA LYS A 207 17.59 17.01 18.40
C LYS A 207 17.39 18.52 18.53
N GLU A 208 17.78 19.26 17.50
CA GLU A 208 17.60 20.72 17.39
C GLU A 208 16.20 21.12 16.89
N HIS A 209 15.33 20.12 16.60
CA HIS A 209 13.97 20.42 16.18
C HIS A 209 13.25 21.25 17.24
N PRO A 210 12.51 22.31 16.83
CA PRO A 210 11.81 23.21 17.76
C PRO A 210 10.90 22.44 18.71
N GLU A 211 10.91 22.79 19.99
CA GLU A 211 9.99 22.19 20.95
C GLU A 211 8.56 22.60 20.65
N ARG A 212 8.33 23.90 20.46
CA ARG A 212 7.02 24.53 20.22
C ARG A 212 7.08 25.55 19.11
N GLY A 213 5.90 25.88 18.57
CA GLY A 213 5.73 26.87 17.50
C GLY A 213 6.27 26.36 16.18
N GLY A 214 7.57 26.49 15.97
CA GLY A 214 8.27 26.13 14.73
C GLY A 214 8.21 27.23 13.67
N ALA A 215 9.24 27.26 12.83
CA ALA A 215 9.32 28.23 11.74
C ALA A 215 8.23 27.98 10.70
N ALA A 216 7.66 29.06 10.18
CA ALA A 216 6.87 28.99 8.96
C ALA A 216 7.71 28.35 7.84
N PRO A 217 7.11 27.67 6.86
CA PRO A 217 7.86 27.10 5.76
C PRO A 217 8.68 28.18 5.07
N ALA A 218 9.95 27.88 4.76
CA ALA A 218 10.92 28.84 4.21
C ALA A 218 10.48 29.54 2.92
N ALA A 219 9.43 29.03 2.26
CA ALA A 219 8.87 29.61 1.05
C ALA A 219 7.33 29.65 1.12
N THR A 220 6.79 30.68 1.72
CA THR A 220 5.35 30.95 1.77
C THR A 220 4.77 31.34 0.40
N ALA A 221 5.56 31.96 -0.46
CA ALA A 221 5.16 32.33 -1.81
C ALA A 221 5.21 31.12 -2.76
N ASN A 222 4.10 30.89 -3.46
CA ASN A 222 3.98 29.86 -4.50
C ASN A 222 3.80 30.51 -5.88
N PRO A 223 4.85 31.14 -6.47
CA PRO A 223 4.75 31.66 -7.81
C PRO A 223 4.50 30.53 -8.80
N PHE A 224 3.72 30.81 -9.83
CA PHE A 224 3.45 29.87 -10.90
C PHE A 224 3.81 30.48 -12.27
N PRO A 225 4.61 29.76 -13.08
CA PRO A 225 5.41 28.59 -12.75
C PRO A 225 6.47 28.90 -11.67
N ALA A 226 6.80 27.92 -10.83
CA ALA A 226 7.76 28.12 -9.76
C ALA A 226 9.20 28.18 -10.33
N PRO A 227 9.85 29.34 -10.36
CA PRO A 227 11.21 29.44 -10.87
C PRO A 227 12.17 28.90 -9.80
N LYS A 228 12.56 27.66 -9.95
CA LYS A 228 13.58 27.01 -9.12
C LYS A 228 14.84 26.77 -9.96
N LYS A 229 16.00 27.00 -9.36
CA LYS A 229 17.28 26.87 -10.03
C LYS A 229 17.58 25.43 -10.45
N HIS A 230 17.20 24.47 -9.58
CA HIS A 230 17.49 23.06 -9.79
C HIS A 230 16.21 22.23 -9.83
N LEU A 231 16.21 21.20 -10.64
CA LEU A 231 15.08 20.26 -10.74
C LEU A 231 15.06 19.31 -9.55
N LEU A 232 16.19 18.66 -9.27
CA LEU A 232 16.31 17.64 -8.23
C LEU A 232 17.59 17.84 -7.42
N ALA A 233 17.47 17.80 -6.09
CA ALA A 233 18.60 17.96 -5.20
C ALA A 233 18.74 16.79 -4.21
N PHE A 234 19.99 16.44 -3.94
CA PHE A 234 20.41 15.63 -2.81
C PHE A 234 21.77 16.09 -2.33
N LYS A 235 21.91 16.35 -1.04
CA LYS A 235 23.22 16.59 -0.41
C LYS A 235 23.31 15.75 0.85
N GLY A 236 24.31 14.84 0.95
CA GLY A 236 24.39 13.98 2.12
C GLY A 236 25.57 13.03 2.17
N LYS A 237 25.66 12.31 3.29
CA LYS A 237 26.68 11.28 3.47
C LYS A 237 26.38 10.06 2.62
N ARG A 238 27.38 9.51 1.97
CA ARG A 238 27.38 8.17 1.40
C ARG A 238 28.11 7.19 2.32
N TYR A 239 27.78 5.94 2.21
CA TYR A 239 28.46 4.88 2.96
C TYR A 239 29.28 4.06 1.97
N VAL A 240 30.53 3.76 2.31
CA VAL A 240 31.38 2.91 1.45
C VAL A 240 30.86 1.47 1.45
N HIS A 241 30.35 1.00 2.60
CA HIS A 241 29.84 -0.35 2.76
C HIS A 241 28.55 -0.40 3.59
N GLY A 242 27.80 -1.47 3.46
CA GLY A 242 26.62 -1.79 4.27
C GLY A 242 25.32 -1.22 3.72
N ILE A 243 24.28 -1.29 4.53
CA ILE A 243 22.90 -0.92 4.16
C ILE A 243 22.84 0.54 3.67
N GLY A 244 22.18 0.75 2.56
CA GLY A 244 21.98 2.08 1.93
C GLY A 244 23.22 2.62 1.20
N SER A 245 24.32 1.84 1.08
CA SER A 245 25.50 2.23 0.33
C SER A 245 25.24 2.26 -1.17
N GLU A 246 24.62 1.24 -1.74
CA GLU A 246 24.37 1.13 -3.19
C GLU A 246 23.63 2.34 -3.75
N THR A 247 22.47 2.65 -3.17
CA THR A 247 21.65 3.78 -3.61
C THR A 247 22.40 5.10 -3.59
N ARG A 248 23.07 5.41 -2.47
CA ARG A 248 23.78 6.69 -2.34
C ARG A 248 25.07 6.77 -3.15
N ASN A 249 25.77 5.66 -3.34
CA ASN A 249 26.94 5.59 -4.19
C ASN A 249 26.58 5.78 -5.66
N SER A 250 25.43 5.30 -6.07
CA SER A 250 24.95 5.37 -7.46
C SER A 250 24.40 6.77 -7.83
N LEU A 251 24.16 7.66 -6.88
CA LEU A 251 23.72 9.05 -7.14
C LEU A 251 24.71 9.83 -7.99
N TRP A 252 25.99 9.49 -7.92
CA TRP A 252 27.03 10.05 -8.76
C TRP A 252 26.72 10.01 -10.25
N HIS A 253 26.12 8.90 -10.72
CA HIS A 253 25.81 8.71 -12.13
C HIS A 253 24.70 9.63 -12.65
N LEU A 254 23.96 10.26 -11.76
CA LEU A 254 22.84 11.16 -12.10
C LEU A 254 23.18 12.63 -11.90
N HIS A 255 24.29 12.94 -11.22
CA HIS A 255 24.71 14.31 -10.97
C HIS A 255 25.20 14.99 -12.27
N ASP A 256 24.57 16.12 -12.65
CA ASP A 256 24.92 16.87 -13.86
C ASP A 256 25.51 18.26 -13.55
N GLY A 257 25.60 18.65 -12.27
CA GLY A 257 26.13 19.93 -11.82
C GLY A 257 25.26 21.15 -12.10
N ASN A 258 24.11 20.99 -12.75
CA ASN A 258 23.21 22.09 -13.14
C ASN A 258 21.78 21.86 -12.68
N ASN A 259 21.06 20.95 -13.30
CA ASN A 259 19.66 20.65 -12.98
C ASN A 259 19.52 19.58 -11.91
N LEU A 260 20.41 18.60 -11.89
CA LEU A 260 20.42 17.48 -10.97
C LEU A 260 21.63 17.59 -10.05
N ILE A 261 21.44 18.16 -8.87
CA ILE A 261 22.50 18.35 -7.89
C ILE A 261 22.44 17.24 -6.85
N LEU A 262 23.14 16.14 -7.12
CA LEU A 262 23.11 14.93 -6.31
C LEU A 262 24.51 14.66 -5.72
N VAL A 263 24.87 15.43 -4.70
CA VAL A 263 26.22 15.45 -4.14
C VAL A 263 26.32 14.68 -2.83
N THR A 264 27.41 13.93 -2.73
CA THR A 264 27.67 13.07 -1.57
C THR A 264 29.02 13.40 -0.92
N THR A 265 29.18 13.03 0.34
CA THR A 265 30.47 13.08 1.05
C THR A 265 30.78 11.74 1.69
N CYS A 266 32.04 11.33 1.65
CA CYS A 266 32.55 10.14 2.33
C CYS A 266 32.92 10.41 3.79
N ARG A 267 32.89 11.65 4.27
CA ARG A 267 33.23 12.04 5.65
C ARG A 267 32.23 11.49 6.63
N HIS A 268 32.41 10.21 7.00
CA HIS A 268 31.52 9.47 7.90
C HIS A 268 32.32 8.73 8.98
N GLY A 269 32.01 9.02 10.25
CA GLY A 269 32.73 8.45 11.39
C GLY A 269 34.11 9.09 11.62
N LYS A 270 34.77 8.70 12.71
CA LYS A 270 36.07 9.25 13.09
C LYS A 270 37.22 8.80 12.16
N SER A 271 37.10 7.55 11.67
CA SER A 271 38.13 6.91 10.81
C SER A 271 37.84 7.05 9.30
N TRP A 272 37.07 8.05 8.87
CA TRP A 272 36.72 8.20 7.46
C TRP A 272 37.96 8.40 6.54
N LYS A 273 39.04 8.96 7.06
CA LYS A 273 40.29 9.15 6.29
C LYS A 273 40.95 7.81 5.93
N ASP A 274 40.87 6.85 6.83
CA ASP A 274 41.46 5.51 6.65
C ASP A 274 40.61 4.61 5.75
N LEU A 275 39.30 4.90 5.67
CA LEU A 275 38.31 4.14 4.90
C LEU A 275 37.93 4.82 3.57
N ARG A 276 38.64 5.86 3.16
CA ARG A 276 38.36 6.60 1.92
C ARG A 276 38.60 5.73 0.69
N ASP A 277 37.73 5.85 -0.30
CA ASP A 277 37.92 5.33 -1.65
C ASP A 277 38.49 6.37 -2.60
N GLU A 278 38.83 5.99 -3.83
CA GLU A 278 39.44 6.85 -4.86
C GLU A 278 38.57 8.07 -5.19
N ARG A 279 37.26 7.96 -5.11
CA ARG A 279 36.31 9.03 -5.45
C ARG A 279 36.08 10.02 -4.31
N CYS A 280 36.55 9.70 -3.10
CA CYS A 280 36.23 10.47 -1.90
C CYS A 280 36.63 11.96 -1.98
N ASP A 281 37.78 12.26 -2.55
CA ASP A 281 38.28 13.64 -2.62
C ASP A 281 37.50 14.48 -3.64
N GLU A 282 37.06 13.87 -4.74
CA GLU A 282 36.21 14.50 -5.73
C GLU A 282 34.79 14.73 -5.18
N ASP A 283 34.18 13.71 -4.59
CA ASP A 283 32.89 13.82 -3.93
C ASP A 283 32.87 14.95 -2.90
N ASN A 284 33.92 15.06 -2.08
CA ASN A 284 33.98 16.09 -1.07
C ASN A 284 34.12 17.51 -1.68
N ARG A 285 34.86 17.66 -2.77
CA ARG A 285 34.97 18.95 -3.49
C ARG A 285 33.62 19.37 -4.07
N GLU A 286 32.90 18.47 -4.71
CA GLU A 286 31.58 18.75 -5.23
C GLU A 286 30.57 19.03 -4.11
N TYR A 287 30.63 18.27 -3.02
CA TYR A 287 29.77 18.46 -1.86
C TYR A 287 29.95 19.84 -1.23
N ASP A 288 31.20 20.33 -1.10
CA ASP A 288 31.51 21.59 -0.45
C ASP A 288 31.10 22.83 -1.28
N LYS A 289 30.80 22.70 -2.59
CA LYS A 289 30.34 23.79 -3.47
C LYS A 289 28.90 24.28 -3.14
N PHE A 290 28.09 23.50 -2.51
CA PHE A 290 26.69 23.81 -2.32
C PHE A 290 26.39 24.04 -0.84
N ASP A 291 25.74 25.15 -0.51
CA ASP A 291 25.10 25.31 0.78
C ASP A 291 23.82 24.41 0.87
N TYR A 292 23.58 23.78 2.03
CA TYR A 292 22.53 22.79 2.15
C TYR A 292 21.13 23.41 2.12
N GLU A 293 20.90 24.47 2.90
CA GLU A 293 19.60 25.12 3.01
C GLU A 293 19.24 25.84 1.71
N GLN A 294 20.21 26.54 1.12
CA GLN A 294 20.05 27.20 -0.17
C GLN A 294 19.77 26.19 -1.28
N LEU A 295 20.42 25.03 -1.27
CA LEU A 295 20.18 23.99 -2.25
C LEU A 295 18.75 23.46 -2.18
N LEU A 296 18.26 23.14 -0.98
CA LEU A 296 16.89 22.65 -0.80
C LEU A 296 15.86 23.72 -1.20
N SER A 297 16.03 24.96 -0.76
CA SER A 297 15.11 26.06 -1.06
C SER A 297 15.08 26.43 -2.54
N ASN A 298 16.17 26.24 -3.28
CA ASN A 298 16.28 26.50 -4.70
C ASN A 298 15.99 25.30 -5.62
N SER A 299 15.52 24.17 -5.04
CA SER A 299 15.20 22.96 -5.79
C SER A 299 13.72 22.70 -5.83
N THR A 300 13.24 22.17 -6.95
CA THR A 300 11.84 21.77 -7.11
C THR A 300 11.55 20.47 -6.35
N PHE A 301 12.42 19.49 -6.52
CA PHE A 301 12.33 18.16 -5.90
C PHE A 301 13.56 17.91 -5.02
N CYS A 302 13.33 17.29 -3.86
CA CYS A 302 14.36 16.89 -2.93
C CYS A 302 14.36 15.38 -2.75
N LEU A 303 15.46 14.73 -3.12
CA LEU A 303 15.58 13.29 -3.01
C LEU A 303 15.77 12.89 -1.55
N VAL A 304 14.87 12.04 -1.07
CA VAL A 304 14.92 11.46 0.28
C VAL A 304 15.33 9.99 0.15
N ALA A 305 16.62 9.79 -0.11
CA ALA A 305 17.20 8.45 -0.17
C ALA A 305 17.43 7.89 1.24
N ARG A 306 17.03 6.62 1.44
CA ARG A 306 17.30 5.94 2.71
C ARG A 306 18.79 5.97 3.07
N GLY A 307 19.03 5.91 4.36
CA GLY A 307 20.34 5.63 4.90
C GLY A 307 20.43 4.19 5.38
N ARG A 308 21.07 3.99 6.52
CA ARG A 308 21.09 2.69 7.21
C ARG A 308 19.69 2.32 7.73
N ARG A 309 18.90 3.33 8.08
CA ARG A 309 17.48 3.21 8.44
C ARG A 309 16.61 3.72 7.29
N LEU A 310 15.35 3.33 7.25
CA LEU A 310 14.39 3.74 6.20
C LEU A 310 14.09 5.23 6.26
N GLY A 311 13.85 5.79 7.45
CA GLY A 311 13.59 7.21 7.62
C GLY A 311 14.85 8.07 7.50
N SER A 312 14.64 9.34 7.16
CA SER A 312 15.71 10.32 7.02
C SER A 312 15.28 11.69 7.52
N TYR A 313 16.17 12.42 8.16
CA TYR A 313 15.98 13.85 8.52
C TYR A 313 15.59 14.70 7.32
N ARG A 314 16.14 14.37 6.13
CA ARG A 314 15.84 15.08 4.88
C ARG A 314 14.38 15.15 4.54
N PHE A 315 13.59 14.21 5.06
CA PHE A 315 12.16 14.22 4.84
C PHE A 315 11.52 15.48 5.44
N LEU A 316 11.80 15.76 6.71
CA LEU A 316 11.32 16.99 7.37
C LEU A 316 11.98 18.24 6.82
N GLU A 317 13.28 18.19 6.51
CA GLU A 317 14.03 19.31 5.93
C GLU A 317 13.47 19.69 4.54
N ALA A 318 13.09 18.72 3.73
CA ALA A 318 12.43 18.95 2.43
C ALA A 318 11.06 19.62 2.59
N LEU A 319 10.25 19.14 3.56
CA LEU A 319 8.95 19.78 3.87
C LEU A 319 9.14 21.22 4.34
N ALA A 320 10.09 21.48 5.25
CA ALA A 320 10.41 22.81 5.76
C ALA A 320 10.84 23.77 4.66
N ALA A 321 11.65 23.28 3.70
CA ALA A 321 12.11 24.08 2.56
C ALA A 321 11.04 24.30 1.47
N GLY A 322 9.86 23.71 1.59
CA GLY A 322 8.85 23.70 0.54
C GLY A 322 9.34 23.04 -0.76
N CYS A 323 10.23 22.06 -0.62
CA CYS A 323 10.76 21.22 -1.69
C CYS A 323 10.00 19.90 -1.72
N VAL A 324 9.51 19.48 -2.89
CA VAL A 324 8.71 18.26 -3.01
C VAL A 324 9.57 17.03 -2.76
N PRO A 325 9.31 16.23 -1.71
CA PRO A 325 10.12 15.03 -1.44
C PRO A 325 9.93 13.97 -2.53
N VAL A 326 11.03 13.45 -3.04
CA VAL A 326 11.09 12.24 -3.86
C VAL A 326 11.63 11.12 -2.99
N LEU A 327 10.77 10.18 -2.63
CA LEU A 327 11.11 9.11 -1.70
C LEU A 327 11.82 7.98 -2.44
N LEU A 328 13.01 7.65 -1.96
CA LEU A 328 13.80 6.53 -2.42
C LEU A 328 14.14 5.66 -1.20
N SER A 329 13.09 5.04 -0.64
CA SER A 329 13.14 4.20 0.55
C SER A 329 11.99 3.19 0.50
N ASN A 330 12.26 2.03 -0.08
CA ASN A 330 11.26 0.97 -0.27
C ASN A 330 10.79 0.39 1.07
N GLY A 331 9.49 0.22 1.21
CA GLY A 331 8.87 -0.37 2.40
C GLY A 331 8.87 0.54 3.65
N TRP A 332 9.20 1.82 3.51
CA TRP A 332 9.09 2.76 4.62
C TRP A 332 7.63 3.14 4.89
N ARG A 333 7.18 2.91 6.11
CA ARG A 333 5.90 3.40 6.60
C ARG A 333 6.01 4.89 6.90
N LEU A 334 5.33 5.73 6.12
CA LEU A 334 5.46 7.18 6.26
C LEU A 334 4.81 7.71 7.54
N PRO A 335 5.29 8.85 8.06
CA PRO A 335 4.74 9.44 9.27
C PRO A 335 3.24 9.72 9.16
N PHE A 336 2.47 9.30 10.15
CA PHE A 336 1.02 9.55 10.27
C PHE A 336 0.23 9.20 9.01
N ASP A 337 0.60 8.18 8.27
CA ASP A 337 -0.03 7.81 7.01
C ASP A 337 -1.50 7.35 7.15
N GLU A 338 -1.94 7.08 8.35
CA GLU A 338 -3.38 6.90 8.67
C GLU A 338 -4.17 8.21 8.55
N ARG A 339 -3.52 9.35 8.80
CA ARG A 339 -4.11 10.68 8.75
C ARG A 339 -3.74 11.44 7.48
N ILE A 340 -2.53 11.23 6.97
CA ILE A 340 -1.94 11.99 5.87
C ILE A 340 -1.92 11.15 4.59
N ASP A 341 -2.56 11.66 3.53
CA ASP A 341 -2.39 11.11 2.19
C ASP A 341 -1.12 11.62 1.53
N TRP A 342 -0.03 10.93 1.75
CA TRP A 342 1.28 11.31 1.21
C TRP A 342 1.35 11.33 -0.32
N ARG A 343 0.42 10.69 -1.04
CA ARG A 343 0.37 10.76 -2.50
C ARG A 343 0.12 12.17 -3.03
N ARG A 344 -0.39 13.05 -2.18
CA ARG A 344 -0.60 14.45 -2.51
C ARG A 344 0.58 15.36 -2.20
N ALA A 345 1.58 14.86 -1.48
CA ALA A 345 2.70 15.66 -1.00
C ALA A 345 4.06 15.15 -1.46
N VAL A 346 4.18 13.88 -1.88
CA VAL A 346 5.46 13.27 -2.23
C VAL A 346 5.37 12.49 -3.54
N ILE A 347 6.53 12.19 -4.10
CA ILE A 347 6.69 11.30 -5.25
C ILE A 347 7.41 10.05 -4.76
N TRP A 348 6.89 8.85 -5.09
CA TRP A 348 7.56 7.59 -4.82
C TRP A 348 8.43 7.17 -5.97
N ALA A 349 9.68 6.82 -5.69
CA ALA A 349 10.60 6.17 -6.59
C ALA A 349 11.06 4.83 -6.00
N ASP A 350 11.36 3.86 -6.84
CA ASP A 350 11.90 2.56 -6.41
C ASP A 350 13.42 2.63 -6.32
N GLU A 351 14.00 2.22 -5.19
CA GLU A 351 15.46 2.18 -4.98
C GLU A 351 16.20 1.40 -6.05
N ARG A 352 15.58 0.36 -6.61
CA ARG A 352 16.13 -0.49 -7.68
C ARG A 352 16.15 0.20 -9.05
N LEU A 353 15.37 1.28 -9.20
CA LEU A 353 15.17 2.00 -10.45
C LEU A 353 15.70 3.43 -10.37
N LEU A 354 16.79 3.62 -9.66
CA LEU A 354 17.38 4.94 -9.41
C LEU A 354 17.59 5.74 -10.70
N LEU A 355 18.06 5.11 -11.77
CA LEU A 355 18.32 5.78 -13.05
C LEU A 355 17.06 6.35 -13.73
N GLN A 356 15.88 5.93 -13.33
CA GLN A 356 14.61 6.45 -13.84
C GLN A 356 14.11 7.68 -13.09
N VAL A 357 14.71 8.02 -11.94
CA VAL A 357 14.27 9.15 -11.11
C VAL A 357 14.28 10.48 -11.86
N PRO A 358 15.30 10.84 -12.67
CA PRO A 358 15.28 12.08 -13.44
C PRO A 358 14.09 12.19 -14.40
N GLU A 359 13.75 11.10 -15.10
CA GLU A 359 12.61 11.08 -16.00
C GLU A 359 11.28 11.15 -15.24
N LEU A 360 11.20 10.46 -14.11
CA LEU A 360 10.04 10.52 -13.22
C LEU A 360 9.73 11.96 -12.79
N VAL A 361 10.74 12.72 -12.35
CA VAL A 361 10.52 14.11 -11.90
C VAL A 361 10.29 15.08 -13.06
N ARG A 362 10.88 14.84 -14.23
CA ARG A 362 10.63 15.65 -15.44
C ARG A 362 9.21 15.46 -15.99
N SER A 363 8.62 14.28 -15.78
CA SER A 363 7.26 13.98 -16.25
C SER A 363 6.15 14.64 -15.41
N VAL A 364 6.49 15.27 -14.28
CA VAL A 364 5.50 15.91 -13.42
C VAL A 364 5.12 17.29 -13.97
N PRO A 365 3.85 17.52 -14.35
CA PRO A 365 3.44 18.80 -14.89
C PRO A 365 3.49 19.92 -13.86
N PRO A 366 3.71 21.18 -14.27
CA PRO A 366 3.87 22.33 -13.38
C PRO A 366 2.72 22.51 -12.37
N GLU A 367 1.49 22.28 -12.78
CA GLU A 367 0.29 22.38 -11.92
C GLU A 367 0.34 21.37 -10.78
N ARG A 368 0.83 20.15 -11.09
CA ARG A 368 1.01 19.09 -10.10
C ARG A 368 2.14 19.42 -9.13
N ILE A 369 3.24 20.00 -9.63
CA ILE A 369 4.35 20.47 -8.79
C ILE A 369 3.85 21.51 -7.78
N LEU A 370 3.05 22.48 -8.25
CA LEU A 370 2.46 23.49 -7.38
C LEU A 370 1.57 22.85 -6.30
N ALA A 371 0.67 21.94 -6.69
CA ALA A 371 -0.21 21.25 -5.76
C ALA A 371 0.57 20.43 -4.72
N LEU A 372 1.60 19.67 -5.12
CA LEU A 372 2.48 18.92 -4.23
C LEU A 372 3.19 19.86 -3.25
N ARG A 373 3.73 20.97 -3.75
CA ARG A 373 4.44 21.95 -2.93
C ARG A 373 3.54 22.62 -1.90
N GLN A 374 2.33 23.02 -2.26
CA GLN A 374 1.36 23.56 -1.34
C GLN A 374 1.01 22.56 -0.23
N GLN A 375 0.88 21.28 -0.59
CA GLN A 375 0.63 20.22 0.39
C GLN A 375 1.82 20.00 1.33
N THR A 376 3.07 20.01 0.84
CA THR A 376 4.24 19.88 1.71
C THR A 376 4.33 21.01 2.72
N GLN A 377 4.05 22.24 2.31
CA GLN A 377 4.05 23.43 3.18
C GLN A 377 2.97 23.31 4.25
N LEU A 378 1.75 22.93 3.86
CA LEU A 378 0.64 22.78 4.79
C LEU A 378 0.90 21.67 5.81
N LEU A 379 1.45 20.52 5.36
CA LEU A 379 1.82 19.41 6.24
C LEU A 379 2.89 19.81 7.25
N TRP A 380 3.92 20.51 6.78
CA TRP A 380 4.95 21.06 7.65
C TRP A 380 4.37 21.95 8.73
N GLU A 381 3.54 22.91 8.34
CA GLU A 381 2.94 23.86 9.27
C GLU A 381 2.03 23.18 10.29
N GLN A 382 1.21 22.25 9.86
CA GLN A 382 0.21 21.65 10.74
C GLN A 382 0.74 20.54 11.63
N TYR A 383 1.65 19.69 11.14
CA TYR A 383 1.99 18.44 11.81
C TYR A 383 3.46 18.31 12.21
N PHE A 384 4.38 19.02 11.53
CA PHE A 384 5.81 18.67 11.62
C PHE A 384 6.72 19.79 12.05
N SER A 385 6.29 21.04 12.15
CA SER A 385 7.16 22.17 12.41
C SER A 385 7.68 22.25 13.86
N SER A 386 7.15 21.46 14.79
CA SER A 386 7.63 21.34 16.16
C SER A 386 7.40 19.95 16.75
N ILE A 387 8.17 19.62 17.81
CA ILE A 387 7.95 18.41 18.58
C ILE A 387 6.55 18.38 19.18
N GLU A 388 6.04 19.52 19.65
CA GLU A 388 4.69 19.67 20.14
C GLU A 388 3.63 19.18 19.14
N LYS A 389 3.73 19.60 17.87
CA LYS A 389 2.79 19.17 16.84
C LYS A 389 2.89 17.67 16.54
N ILE A 390 4.11 17.13 16.49
CA ILE A 390 4.35 15.70 16.29
C ILE A 390 3.74 14.89 17.44
N VAL A 391 3.98 15.30 18.67
CA VAL A 391 3.50 14.61 19.88
C VAL A 391 1.98 14.71 19.99
N PHE A 392 1.39 15.89 19.75
CA PHE A 392 -0.07 16.05 19.78
C PHE A 392 -0.75 15.22 18.69
N THR A 393 -0.24 15.23 17.47
CA THR A 393 -0.77 14.38 16.41
C THR A 393 -0.72 12.90 16.78
N THR A 394 0.35 12.48 17.47
CA THR A 394 0.49 11.10 17.97
C THR A 394 -0.60 10.76 18.99
N VAL A 395 -0.80 11.61 19.99
CA VAL A 395 -1.80 11.40 21.05
C VAL A 395 -3.22 11.48 20.49
N GLU A 396 -3.49 12.43 19.62
CA GLU A 396 -4.80 12.59 18.98
C GLU A 396 -5.18 11.39 18.14
N LEU A 397 -4.25 10.83 17.36
CA LEU A 397 -4.50 9.59 16.60
C LEU A 397 -4.87 8.43 17.51
N LEU A 398 -4.18 8.28 18.65
CA LEU A 398 -4.51 7.24 19.63
C LEU A 398 -5.89 7.46 20.24
N PHE A 399 -6.19 8.68 20.64
CA PHE A 399 -7.49 9.00 21.22
C PHE A 399 -8.63 8.80 20.23
N GLU A 400 -8.45 9.13 18.98
CA GLU A 400 -9.41 8.82 17.93
C GLU A 400 -9.66 7.31 17.79
N ARG A 401 -8.60 6.49 17.81
CA ARG A 401 -8.74 5.02 17.82
C ARG A 401 -9.48 4.52 19.06
N ILE A 402 -9.16 5.07 20.24
CA ILE A 402 -9.78 4.70 21.50
C ILE A 402 -11.26 5.07 21.52
N LEU A 403 -11.59 6.28 21.10
CA LEU A 403 -12.98 6.76 21.04
C LEU A 403 -13.80 6.00 19.99
N ALA A 404 -13.22 5.74 18.82
CA ALA A 404 -13.87 4.92 17.79
C ALA A 404 -14.17 3.51 18.30
N HIS A 405 -13.29 2.95 19.13
CA HIS A 405 -13.52 1.66 19.75
C HIS A 405 -14.66 1.69 20.78
N ARG A 406 -14.79 2.75 21.59
CA ARG A 406 -15.84 2.90 22.60
C ARG A 406 -17.21 3.20 22.03
N SER A 407 -17.29 4.05 21.02
CA SER A 407 -18.56 4.36 20.33
C SER A 407 -19.13 3.14 19.61
N SER A 408 -18.46 2.04 19.67
CA SER A 408 -18.61 0.85 18.86
C SER A 408 -19.32 -0.31 19.56
N ARG A 409 -20.45 -0.05 20.24
CA ARG A 409 -21.59 -0.96 19.96
C ARG A 409 -21.96 -0.88 18.46
N GLN A 410 -21.37 0.05 17.76
CA GLN A 410 -21.24 0.22 16.31
C GLN A 410 -19.83 -0.16 15.82
N ARG A 411 -19.18 -1.14 16.45
CA ARG A 411 -17.80 -1.53 16.11
C ARG A 411 -17.67 -2.23 14.77
N ASP A 412 -18.76 -2.83 14.35
CA ASP A 412 -18.92 -3.31 13.00
C ASP A 412 -19.12 -2.16 11.99
N ALA A 413 -19.18 -0.94 12.48
CA ALA A 413 -18.93 0.27 11.73
C ALA A 413 -17.43 0.56 11.53
N LEU A 414 -16.63 -0.48 11.24
CA LEU A 414 -15.53 -0.28 10.32
C LEU A 414 -16.06 0.59 9.19
N ILE A 415 -15.21 1.41 8.59
CA ILE A 415 -15.53 2.26 7.44
C ILE A 415 -16.61 1.65 6.54
N TRP A 416 -16.52 0.36 6.31
CA TRP A 416 -17.34 -0.41 5.38
C TRP A 416 -18.69 -0.84 5.92
N ASN A 417 -18.87 -0.88 7.24
CA ASN A 417 -20.14 -1.19 7.92
C ASN A 417 -20.84 0.05 8.45
N ALA A 418 -20.18 1.21 8.33
CA ALA A 418 -20.77 2.47 8.71
C ALA A 418 -21.84 2.91 7.70
N SER A 419 -22.78 3.72 8.16
CA SER A 419 -23.73 4.39 7.27
C SER A 419 -22.98 5.22 6.22
N PRO A 420 -23.57 5.49 5.04
CA PRO A 420 -22.95 6.36 4.02
C PRO A 420 -22.46 7.71 4.54
N GLY A 421 -23.05 8.23 5.61
CA GLY A 421 -22.58 9.46 6.29
C GLY A 421 -21.27 9.25 7.05
N ALA A 422 -21.07 8.09 7.68
CA ALA A 422 -19.83 7.78 8.38
C ALA A 422 -18.69 7.49 7.38
N LEU A 423 -18.99 6.93 6.22
CA LEU A 423 -18.04 6.82 5.11
C LEU A 423 -17.66 8.22 4.59
N GLY A 424 -18.61 9.15 4.51
CA GLY A 424 -18.34 10.53 4.17
C GLY A 424 -17.39 11.20 5.17
N THR A 425 -17.54 10.95 6.46
CA THR A 425 -16.67 11.46 7.51
C THR A 425 -15.27 10.87 7.42
N LEU A 426 -15.16 9.58 7.14
CA LEU A 426 -13.86 8.91 6.95
C LEU A 426 -13.22 9.26 5.62
N ALA A 427 -14.02 9.49 4.59
CA ALA A 427 -13.55 10.03 3.33
C ALA A 427 -13.02 11.44 3.49
N THR A 428 -13.67 12.27 4.30
CA THR A 428 -13.21 13.60 4.66
C THR A 428 -11.95 13.54 5.53
N TYR A 429 -11.81 12.49 6.32
CA TYR A 429 -10.67 12.22 7.16
C TYR A 429 -9.44 11.74 6.38
N GLY A 430 -9.65 10.89 5.40
CA GLY A 430 -8.65 10.46 4.43
C GLY A 430 -8.57 11.37 3.20
N ASP A 431 -9.65 12.04 2.88
CA ASP A 431 -9.68 13.11 1.91
C ASP A 431 -9.39 14.40 2.68
N SER A 432 -8.19 14.81 2.61
CA SER A 432 -7.62 16.01 3.19
C SER A 432 -8.41 17.32 2.92
N ARG A 433 -9.65 17.26 2.45
CA ARG A 433 -10.48 18.47 2.29
C ARG A 433 -10.71 19.19 3.60
N ALA A 434 -10.77 18.48 4.72
CA ALA A 434 -10.84 19.10 6.04
C ALA A 434 -9.45 19.48 6.58
N HIS A 435 -8.41 18.72 6.19
CA HIS A 435 -7.03 18.92 6.65
C HIS A 435 -6.12 19.52 5.59
N PHE A 436 -6.50 19.41 4.32
CA PHE A 436 -5.79 19.91 3.16
C PHE A 436 -6.80 20.50 2.20
N PRO A 437 -7.28 21.72 2.47
CA PRO A 437 -8.08 22.40 1.47
C PRO A 437 -7.24 22.40 0.20
N VAL A 438 -7.73 21.69 -0.81
CA VAL A 438 -7.23 21.87 -2.16
C VAL A 438 -7.53 23.32 -2.47
N THR A 439 -6.59 24.18 -2.14
CA THR A 439 -6.62 25.52 -2.67
C THR A 439 -6.68 25.35 -4.15
N ALA A 440 -7.80 25.74 -4.69
CA ALA A 440 -8.11 25.63 -6.09
C ALA A 440 -6.85 25.93 -6.88
N ILE A 441 -6.47 25.03 -7.77
CA ILE A 441 -5.70 25.38 -8.95
C ILE A 441 -6.23 26.75 -9.37
N ALA A 442 -5.32 27.72 -9.50
CA ALA A 442 -5.64 29.11 -9.78
C ALA A 442 -6.81 29.24 -10.75
N PRO A 443 -7.78 30.06 -10.48
CA PRO A 443 -9.02 30.06 -11.22
C PRO A 443 -8.74 30.34 -12.69
N VAL A 444 -9.04 29.39 -13.52
CA VAL A 444 -9.73 29.73 -14.75
C VAL A 444 -10.93 30.55 -14.32
N ALA A 445 -11.09 31.75 -14.85
CA ALA A 445 -12.03 32.78 -14.45
C ALA A 445 -13.31 32.26 -13.78
N PRO A 446 -13.74 32.84 -12.65
CA PRO A 446 -14.76 32.22 -11.81
C PRO A 446 -16.01 31.97 -12.66
N PRO A 447 -16.48 30.71 -12.74
CA PRO A 447 -17.87 30.51 -13.10
C PRO A 447 -18.69 31.24 -12.04
N ALA A 448 -19.77 31.88 -12.45
CA ALA A 448 -20.70 32.57 -11.59
C ALA A 448 -20.96 31.77 -10.30
N PRO A 449 -21.15 32.44 -9.13
CA PRO A 449 -21.22 31.76 -7.84
C PRO A 449 -22.25 30.65 -7.91
N SER A 450 -21.76 29.43 -7.85
CA SER A 450 -22.61 28.25 -7.68
C SER A 450 -23.29 28.41 -6.31
N PRO A 451 -24.59 28.15 -6.18
CA PRO A 451 -25.22 28.12 -4.89
C PRO A 451 -24.43 27.20 -3.95
N PRO A 452 -24.37 27.49 -2.63
CA PRO A 452 -23.65 26.68 -1.68
C PRO A 452 -24.05 25.22 -1.86
N PRO A 453 -23.11 24.26 -1.76
CA PRO A 453 -23.44 22.86 -1.94
C PRO A 453 -24.55 22.52 -0.93
N VAL A 454 -25.73 22.27 -1.45
CA VAL A 454 -26.84 21.73 -0.67
C VAL A 454 -26.28 20.42 -0.13
N PRO A 455 -26.32 20.18 1.20
CA PRO A 455 -25.96 18.89 1.75
C PRO A 455 -26.76 17.84 0.97
N LEU A 456 -26.08 16.95 0.25
CA LEU A 456 -26.76 15.86 -0.46
C LEU A 456 -27.65 15.16 0.58
N PRO A 457 -28.96 15.05 0.36
CA PRO A 457 -29.79 14.28 1.26
C PRO A 457 -29.19 12.87 1.31
N VAL A 458 -28.69 12.51 2.47
CA VAL A 458 -28.31 11.13 2.76
C VAL A 458 -29.56 10.31 2.46
N PRO A 459 -29.54 9.38 1.49
CA PRO A 459 -30.69 8.51 1.31
C PRO A 459 -30.88 7.79 2.65
N SER A 460 -31.93 8.16 3.37
CA SER A 460 -32.35 7.42 4.54
C SER A 460 -32.73 6.03 4.06
N VAL A 461 -31.78 5.08 4.22
CA VAL A 461 -32.12 3.66 4.11
C VAL A 461 -33.17 3.42 5.18
N PRO A 462 -34.36 2.90 4.84
CA PRO A 462 -35.38 2.61 5.84
C PRO A 462 -34.74 1.75 6.94
N SER A 463 -34.81 2.25 8.17
CA SER A 463 -34.19 1.65 9.37
C SER A 463 -34.88 0.35 9.84
N THR A 464 -35.40 -0.46 8.94
CA THR A 464 -36.12 -1.68 9.27
C THR A 464 -35.32 -2.97 9.02
N ALA A 465 -34.10 -2.87 8.48
CA ALA A 465 -33.26 -4.03 8.38
C ALA A 465 -32.32 -4.10 9.60
N PRO A 466 -32.17 -5.26 10.27
CA PRO A 466 -31.17 -5.43 11.31
C PRO A 466 -29.79 -5.10 10.76
N PRO A 467 -28.86 -4.56 11.59
CA PRO A 467 -27.51 -4.28 11.15
C PRO A 467 -26.91 -5.58 10.60
N PRO A 468 -26.24 -5.54 9.42
CA PRO A 468 -25.63 -6.73 8.86
C PRO A 468 -24.59 -7.27 9.82
N THR A 469 -24.76 -8.51 10.25
CA THR A 469 -23.76 -9.24 11.00
C THR A 469 -22.51 -9.40 10.15
N LEU A 470 -21.33 -9.11 10.70
CA LEU A 470 -20.07 -9.32 10.00
C LEU A 470 -19.91 -10.80 9.67
N GLY A 471 -20.13 -11.12 8.38
CA GLY A 471 -19.31 -12.14 7.78
C GLY A 471 -19.66 -13.58 7.98
N GLU A 472 -20.90 -13.96 8.28
CA GLU A 472 -21.26 -15.38 8.22
C GLU A 472 -21.73 -15.81 6.82
N SER A 473 -22.17 -14.86 5.99
CA SER A 473 -22.76 -15.13 4.68
C SER A 473 -22.50 -14.01 3.66
N PHE A 474 -22.77 -14.30 2.40
CA PHE A 474 -22.72 -13.33 1.32
C PHE A 474 -23.99 -13.33 0.46
N THR A 475 -24.26 -12.21 -0.19
CA THR A 475 -25.27 -12.11 -1.24
C THR A 475 -24.59 -12.22 -2.60
N ALA A 476 -25.06 -13.15 -3.44
CA ALA A 476 -24.62 -13.23 -4.83
C ALA A 476 -25.36 -12.20 -5.69
N LEU A 477 -24.63 -11.23 -6.23
CA LEU A 477 -25.15 -10.18 -7.11
C LEU A 477 -24.75 -10.49 -8.55
N LEU A 478 -25.70 -11.00 -9.34
CA LEU A 478 -25.48 -11.38 -10.72
C LEU A 478 -25.91 -10.29 -11.68
N TYR A 479 -25.03 -9.92 -12.59
CA TYR A 479 -25.37 -9.06 -13.73
C TYR A 479 -25.53 -9.90 -14.98
N VAL A 480 -26.72 -9.87 -15.57
CA VAL A 480 -27.14 -10.81 -16.63
C VAL A 480 -27.82 -10.07 -17.78
N GLN A 481 -27.36 -10.33 -19.00
CA GLN A 481 -27.93 -9.76 -20.22
C GLN A 481 -28.67 -10.80 -21.08
N ALA A 482 -28.43 -12.08 -20.82
CA ALA A 482 -29.11 -13.18 -21.53
C ALA A 482 -29.10 -14.44 -20.67
N THR A 483 -30.17 -15.22 -20.81
CA THR A 483 -30.21 -16.58 -20.24
C THR A 483 -29.29 -17.50 -21.05
N SER A 484 -28.48 -18.28 -20.36
CA SER A 484 -27.54 -19.21 -20.97
C SER A 484 -27.36 -20.46 -20.13
N PRO A 485 -26.91 -21.59 -20.71
CA PRO A 485 -26.53 -22.76 -19.93
C PRO A 485 -25.45 -22.50 -18.89
N ALA A 486 -24.58 -21.50 -19.14
CA ALA A 486 -23.55 -21.07 -18.18
C ALA A 486 -24.20 -20.44 -16.93
N LEU A 487 -25.21 -19.59 -17.12
CA LEU A 487 -25.97 -18.99 -16.01
C LEU A 487 -26.63 -20.09 -15.15
N HIS A 488 -27.27 -21.06 -15.77
CA HIS A 488 -27.93 -22.16 -15.04
C HIS A 488 -26.91 -22.96 -14.21
N LYS A 489 -25.74 -23.23 -14.79
CA LYS A 489 -24.66 -23.91 -14.07
C LYS A 489 -24.08 -23.07 -12.92
N LEU A 490 -23.92 -21.77 -13.13
CA LEU A 490 -23.46 -20.84 -12.08
C LEU A 490 -24.45 -20.78 -10.94
N LEU A 491 -25.76 -20.67 -11.23
CA LEU A 491 -26.82 -20.68 -10.22
C LEU A 491 -26.84 -21.99 -9.41
N ALA A 492 -26.64 -23.14 -10.05
CA ALA A 492 -26.52 -24.42 -9.36
C ALA A 492 -25.31 -24.46 -8.42
N ASN A 493 -24.14 -23.92 -8.86
CA ASN A 493 -22.96 -23.83 -8.02
C ASN A 493 -23.14 -22.86 -6.84
N ILE A 494 -23.84 -21.73 -7.04
CA ILE A 494 -24.20 -20.79 -5.98
C ILE A 494 -25.12 -21.45 -4.95
N ALA A 495 -26.10 -22.24 -5.40
CA ALA A 495 -27.00 -23.00 -4.51
C ALA A 495 -26.25 -24.02 -3.65
N SER A 496 -25.14 -24.56 -4.14
CA SER A 496 -24.28 -25.51 -3.42
C SER A 496 -23.24 -24.85 -2.52
N SER A 497 -23.11 -23.52 -2.56
CA SER A 497 -22.17 -22.78 -1.68
C SER A 497 -22.62 -22.79 -0.23
N GLU A 498 -21.68 -22.96 0.71
CA GLU A 498 -21.99 -23.00 2.14
C GLU A 498 -22.39 -21.64 2.71
N PHE A 499 -21.95 -20.56 2.11
CA PHE A 499 -22.05 -19.21 2.66
C PHE A 499 -23.00 -18.29 1.90
N CYS A 500 -23.62 -18.76 0.80
CA CYS A 500 -24.58 -17.94 0.08
C CYS A 500 -25.91 -17.87 0.84
N GLU A 501 -26.39 -16.66 1.12
CA GLU A 501 -27.66 -16.39 1.81
C GLU A 501 -28.76 -15.98 0.85
N LYS A 502 -28.43 -15.26 -0.21
CA LYS A 502 -29.40 -14.67 -1.14
C LYS A 502 -28.82 -14.47 -2.52
N VAL A 503 -29.65 -14.55 -3.53
CA VAL A 503 -29.28 -14.23 -4.92
C VAL A 503 -30.07 -13.01 -5.40
N VAL A 504 -29.37 -12.02 -5.90
CA VAL A 504 -29.94 -10.84 -6.57
C VAL A 504 -29.50 -10.85 -8.02
N LEU A 505 -30.42 -10.98 -8.94
CA LEU A 505 -30.19 -11.02 -10.37
C LEU A 505 -30.62 -9.70 -10.99
N VAL A 506 -29.68 -8.94 -11.50
CA VAL A 506 -29.91 -7.70 -12.24
C VAL A 506 -29.95 -8.02 -13.72
N TRP A 507 -31.13 -7.93 -14.30
CA TRP A 507 -31.39 -8.20 -15.70
C TRP A 507 -31.26 -6.92 -16.52
N ASP A 508 -30.30 -6.84 -17.42
CA ASP A 508 -30.07 -5.68 -18.29
C ASP A 508 -30.14 -6.13 -19.75
N SER A 509 -31.37 -6.26 -20.25
CA SER A 509 -31.64 -6.70 -21.63
C SER A 509 -32.96 -6.13 -22.12
N GLU A 510 -33.09 -5.94 -23.41
CA GLU A 510 -34.36 -5.58 -24.07
C GLU A 510 -35.39 -6.71 -24.04
N ARG A 511 -34.95 -7.94 -23.73
CA ARG A 511 -35.87 -9.10 -23.55
C ARG A 511 -36.46 -9.09 -22.15
N ALA A 512 -37.67 -9.58 -22.02
CA ALA A 512 -38.34 -9.72 -20.72
C ALA A 512 -37.47 -10.48 -19.70
N ALA A 513 -37.45 -9.99 -18.46
CA ALA A 513 -36.69 -10.61 -17.39
C ALA A 513 -37.22 -12.06 -17.11
N PRO A 514 -36.33 -12.99 -16.77
CA PRO A 514 -36.72 -14.35 -16.49
C PRO A 514 -37.63 -14.40 -15.24
N THR A 515 -38.66 -15.21 -15.31
CA THR A 515 -39.51 -15.49 -14.13
C THR A 515 -38.79 -16.46 -13.20
N LEU A 516 -39.12 -16.44 -11.90
CA LEU A 516 -38.54 -17.39 -10.94
C LEU A 516 -38.77 -18.85 -11.32
N LYS A 517 -39.87 -19.13 -12.04
CA LYS A 517 -40.18 -20.48 -12.52
C LYS A 517 -39.30 -20.96 -13.67
N SER A 518 -38.69 -20.03 -14.42
CA SER A 518 -37.78 -20.33 -15.53
C SER A 518 -36.32 -20.48 -15.12
N LEU A 519 -35.99 -20.17 -13.86
CA LEU A 519 -34.67 -20.36 -13.29
C LEU A 519 -34.54 -21.76 -12.66
N PRO A 520 -33.34 -22.34 -12.58
CA PRO A 520 -33.12 -23.60 -11.92
C PRO A 520 -33.53 -23.51 -10.44
N ARG A 521 -33.97 -24.62 -9.86
CA ARG A 521 -34.31 -24.66 -8.42
C ARG A 521 -33.06 -24.40 -7.59
N MET A 522 -33.11 -23.35 -6.78
CA MET A 522 -31.98 -22.89 -5.94
C MET A 522 -32.01 -23.63 -4.58
N ALA A 523 -31.98 -24.94 -4.61
CA ALA A 523 -31.94 -25.77 -3.40
C ALA A 523 -30.70 -26.67 -3.47
N GLY A 524 -29.87 -26.68 -2.41
CA GLY A 524 -28.90 -27.73 -2.16
C GLY A 524 -29.59 -29.01 -1.65
N ASP A 525 -28.85 -30.12 -1.59
CA ASP A 525 -29.42 -31.45 -1.25
C ASP A 525 -30.11 -31.51 0.11
N ASP A 526 -29.76 -30.65 1.09
CA ASP A 526 -30.32 -30.64 2.46
C ASP A 526 -30.67 -29.23 2.99
N ARG A 527 -30.83 -28.21 2.13
CA ARG A 527 -31.10 -26.84 2.55
C ARG A 527 -32.39 -26.28 1.97
N ASP A 528 -32.97 -25.32 2.71
CA ASP A 528 -34.07 -24.51 2.20
C ASP A 528 -33.64 -23.76 0.91
N PRO A 529 -34.57 -23.57 -0.03
CA PRO A 529 -34.30 -22.88 -1.27
C PRO A 529 -33.80 -21.45 -1.03
N LEU A 530 -32.67 -21.07 -1.63
CA LEU A 530 -32.12 -19.71 -1.52
C LEU A 530 -33.12 -18.68 -2.06
N PRO A 531 -33.33 -17.56 -1.35
CA PRO A 531 -34.18 -16.48 -1.82
C PRO A 531 -33.55 -15.83 -3.07
N VAL A 532 -34.33 -15.72 -4.14
CA VAL A 532 -33.92 -15.12 -5.41
C VAL A 532 -34.75 -13.88 -5.68
N VAL A 533 -34.10 -12.75 -5.95
CA VAL A 533 -34.78 -11.52 -6.39
C VAL A 533 -34.30 -11.20 -7.80
N VAL A 534 -35.22 -11.05 -8.72
CA VAL A 534 -34.95 -10.62 -10.11
C VAL A 534 -35.34 -9.16 -10.25
N ILE A 535 -34.41 -8.32 -10.70
CA ILE A 535 -34.61 -6.89 -10.87
C ILE A 535 -34.34 -6.57 -12.34
N ASP A 536 -35.37 -6.07 -13.02
CA ASP A 536 -35.23 -5.57 -14.38
C ASP A 536 -34.59 -4.17 -14.33
N ALA A 537 -33.35 -4.08 -14.81
CA ALA A 537 -32.56 -2.86 -14.78
C ALA A 537 -33.14 -1.80 -15.71
N THR A 538 -33.76 -2.19 -16.82
CA THR A 538 -34.32 -1.26 -17.80
C THR A 538 -35.50 -0.48 -17.23
N THR A 539 -36.28 -1.11 -16.37
CA THR A 539 -37.46 -0.50 -15.70
C THR A 539 -37.11 0.21 -14.39
N HIS A 540 -36.24 -0.41 -13.57
CA HIS A 540 -35.92 0.11 -12.24
C HIS A 540 -34.82 1.17 -12.24
N TYR A 541 -33.88 1.10 -13.20
CA TYR A 541 -32.70 1.98 -13.28
C TYR A 541 -32.47 2.49 -14.71
N PRO A 542 -33.45 3.19 -15.30
CA PRO A 542 -33.35 3.62 -16.69
C PRO A 542 -32.13 4.53 -16.94
N GLY A 543 -31.36 4.23 -17.96
CA GLY A 543 -30.18 5.00 -18.35
C GLY A 543 -28.90 4.73 -17.54
N GLU A 544 -28.92 3.84 -16.54
CA GLU A 544 -27.71 3.47 -15.79
C GLU A 544 -26.81 2.48 -16.56
N GLY A 545 -27.37 1.68 -17.49
CA GLY A 545 -26.62 0.67 -18.24
C GLY A 545 -25.84 -0.26 -17.31
N VAL A 546 -24.56 -0.50 -17.61
CA VAL A 546 -23.70 -1.38 -16.80
C VAL A 546 -23.57 -0.97 -15.32
N SER A 547 -23.83 0.30 -14.99
CA SER A 547 -23.84 0.78 -13.61
C SER A 547 -25.05 0.30 -12.80
N ALA A 548 -26.09 -0.22 -13.45
CA ALA A 548 -27.27 -0.75 -12.80
C ALA A 548 -26.94 -1.91 -11.85
N ARG A 549 -25.84 -2.64 -12.10
CA ARG A 549 -25.36 -3.71 -11.22
C ARG A 549 -25.06 -3.25 -9.78
N TRP A 550 -24.79 -1.96 -9.58
CA TRP A 550 -24.43 -1.42 -8.27
C TRP A 550 -25.60 -0.74 -7.53
N GLN A 551 -26.78 -0.70 -8.12
CA GLN A 551 -27.91 0.06 -7.60
C GLN A 551 -28.78 -0.68 -6.56
N PRO A 552 -28.92 -2.02 -6.56
CA PRO A 552 -29.92 -2.68 -5.71
C PRO A 552 -29.47 -2.90 -4.27
N LEU A 553 -28.96 -1.85 -3.60
CA LEU A 553 -28.56 -1.92 -2.18
C LEU A 553 -29.66 -2.40 -1.25
N TRP A 554 -30.91 -2.05 -1.54
CA TRP A 554 -32.08 -2.45 -0.76
C TRP A 554 -32.34 -3.98 -0.78
N ALA A 555 -31.88 -4.65 -1.82
CA ALA A 555 -32.07 -6.09 -1.98
C ALA A 555 -30.96 -6.93 -1.31
N ILE A 556 -29.89 -6.29 -0.85
CA ILE A 556 -28.68 -6.93 -0.32
C ILE A 556 -28.66 -6.83 1.21
N PRO A 557 -28.95 -7.91 1.95
CA PRO A 557 -28.92 -7.89 3.41
C PRO A 557 -27.52 -8.01 4.00
N THR A 558 -26.60 -8.72 3.33
CA THR A 558 -25.28 -9.08 3.84
C THR A 558 -24.23 -7.97 3.67
N ALA A 559 -23.17 -8.00 4.49
CA ALA A 559 -22.02 -7.12 4.35
C ALA A 559 -21.17 -7.49 3.12
N ALA A 560 -21.02 -8.79 2.86
CA ALA A 560 -20.33 -9.33 1.71
C ALA A 560 -21.25 -9.40 0.48
N VAL A 561 -20.76 -8.87 -0.65
CA VAL A 561 -21.47 -8.95 -1.94
C VAL A 561 -20.55 -9.63 -2.95
N PHE A 562 -20.97 -10.80 -3.42
CA PHE A 562 -20.25 -11.48 -4.49
C PHE A 562 -20.81 -11.02 -5.83
N SER A 563 -20.15 -10.08 -6.46
CA SER A 563 -20.51 -9.64 -7.81
C SER A 563 -20.04 -10.65 -8.85
N LEU A 564 -20.96 -11.08 -9.70
CA LEU A 564 -20.74 -12.12 -10.70
C LEU A 564 -21.35 -11.72 -12.04
N ASP A 565 -20.65 -12.00 -13.12
CA ASP A 565 -21.26 -12.00 -14.46
C ASP A 565 -22.00 -13.31 -14.68
N GLY A 566 -23.10 -13.28 -15.44
CA GLY A 566 -23.97 -14.46 -15.64
C GLY A 566 -23.30 -15.66 -16.31
N ASP A 567 -22.08 -15.50 -16.83
CA ASP A 567 -21.28 -16.56 -17.44
C ASP A 567 -20.01 -16.90 -16.64
N ALA A 568 -19.88 -16.42 -15.39
CA ALA A 568 -18.72 -16.66 -14.53
C ALA A 568 -18.55 -18.17 -14.26
N PRO A 569 -17.42 -18.80 -14.64
CA PRO A 569 -17.22 -20.24 -14.53
C PRO A 569 -16.66 -20.64 -13.15
N LEU A 570 -17.34 -20.23 -12.07
CA LEU A 570 -16.93 -20.54 -10.70
C LEU A 570 -17.65 -21.79 -10.19
N LEU A 571 -16.92 -22.60 -9.43
CA LEU A 571 -17.44 -23.73 -8.68
C LEU A 571 -17.83 -23.31 -7.26
N ALA A 572 -18.67 -24.07 -6.56
CA ALA A 572 -19.06 -23.79 -5.18
C ALA A 572 -17.84 -23.63 -4.26
N GLU A 573 -16.87 -24.53 -4.35
CA GLU A 573 -15.60 -24.46 -3.60
C GLU A 573 -14.80 -23.17 -3.85
N GLU A 574 -14.88 -22.63 -5.07
CA GLU A 574 -14.21 -21.38 -5.42
C GLU A 574 -14.97 -20.17 -4.84
N LEU A 575 -16.31 -20.23 -4.80
CA LEU A 575 -17.14 -19.20 -4.15
C LEU A 575 -16.81 -19.15 -2.64
N ASP A 576 -16.80 -20.30 -1.99
CA ASP A 576 -16.56 -20.44 -0.56
C ASP A 576 -15.14 -20.03 -0.18
N PHE A 577 -14.13 -20.44 -0.97
CA PHE A 577 -12.76 -19.98 -0.77
C PHE A 577 -12.62 -18.48 -0.90
N ALA A 578 -13.26 -17.88 -1.91
CA ALA A 578 -13.21 -16.44 -2.09
C ALA A 578 -13.82 -15.70 -0.90
N PHE A 579 -14.93 -16.23 -0.36
CA PHE A 579 -15.60 -15.64 0.79
C PHE A 579 -14.74 -15.76 2.06
N GLN A 580 -14.16 -16.91 2.34
CA GLN A 580 -13.25 -17.09 3.47
C GLN A 580 -12.04 -16.13 3.40
N VAL A 581 -11.47 -15.96 2.22
CA VAL A 581 -10.40 -14.95 2.04
C VAL A 581 -10.92 -13.54 2.27
N TRP A 582 -12.10 -13.20 1.76
CA TRP A 582 -12.67 -11.88 1.94
C TRP A 582 -12.96 -11.55 3.41
N GLN A 583 -13.38 -12.51 4.22
CA GLN A 583 -13.57 -12.33 5.67
C GLN A 583 -12.31 -11.82 6.38
N HIS A 584 -11.12 -12.18 5.88
CA HIS A 584 -9.84 -11.66 6.41
C HIS A 584 -9.45 -10.29 5.86
N PHE A 585 -10.02 -9.86 4.72
CA PHE A 585 -9.72 -8.61 4.04
C PHE A 585 -10.98 -7.89 3.54
N PRO A 586 -11.94 -7.59 4.43
CA PRO A 586 -13.25 -7.09 4.03
C PRO A 586 -13.18 -5.69 3.39
N GLU A 587 -12.12 -4.94 3.63
CA GLU A 587 -11.88 -3.62 3.05
C GLU A 587 -11.37 -3.65 1.61
N ARG A 588 -11.10 -4.83 1.05
CA ARG A 588 -10.53 -4.97 -0.30
C ARG A 588 -11.50 -5.62 -1.26
N ILE A 589 -11.27 -5.37 -2.54
CA ILE A 589 -11.89 -6.18 -3.59
C ILE A 589 -11.10 -7.48 -3.68
N VAL A 590 -11.78 -8.61 -3.48
CA VAL A 590 -11.17 -9.95 -3.51
C VAL A 590 -11.80 -10.75 -4.65
N GLY A 591 -10.99 -11.20 -5.61
CA GLY A 591 -11.60 -11.92 -6.74
C GLY A 591 -10.61 -12.49 -7.75
N TYR A 592 -11.13 -12.96 -8.86
CA TYR A 592 -10.41 -13.79 -9.80
C TYR A 592 -9.81 -13.03 -11.00
N PRO A 593 -10.56 -12.24 -11.78
CA PRO A 593 -10.00 -11.55 -12.95
C PRO A 593 -9.21 -10.31 -12.54
N ALA A 594 -7.93 -10.27 -12.85
CA ALA A 594 -7.08 -9.13 -12.53
C ALA A 594 -6.68 -8.34 -13.78
N ARG A 595 -6.47 -7.04 -13.60
CA ARG A 595 -6.02 -6.09 -14.61
C ARG A 595 -4.97 -5.15 -14.03
N SER A 596 -4.25 -4.46 -14.90
CA SER A 596 -3.18 -3.55 -14.49
C SER A 596 -3.32 -2.19 -15.18
N HIS A 597 -2.73 -1.18 -14.56
CA HIS A 597 -2.50 0.12 -15.19
C HIS A 597 -0.99 0.38 -15.25
N TYR A 598 -0.58 1.26 -16.14
CA TYR A 598 0.79 1.71 -16.29
C TYR A 598 0.82 3.16 -16.76
N TRP A 599 1.92 3.82 -16.52
CA TRP A 599 2.17 5.13 -17.08
C TRP A 599 2.81 4.97 -18.46
N ASP A 600 2.24 5.60 -19.49
CA ASP A 600 2.77 5.65 -20.84
C ASP A 600 3.51 6.98 -21.01
N GLU A 601 4.83 6.92 -20.93
CA GLU A 601 5.66 8.12 -21.01
C GLU A 601 5.56 8.81 -22.37
N ALA A 602 5.42 8.04 -23.45
CA ALA A 602 5.31 8.59 -24.80
C ALA A 602 4.02 9.40 -25.00
N LYS A 603 2.95 9.05 -24.28
CA LYS A 603 1.66 9.72 -24.35
C LYS A 603 1.41 10.69 -23.20
N GLY A 604 2.24 10.67 -22.14
CA GLY A 604 2.01 11.43 -20.92
C GLY A 604 0.67 11.08 -20.25
N ALA A 605 0.25 9.82 -20.30
CA ALA A 605 -1.08 9.39 -19.89
C ALA A 605 -1.06 7.99 -19.28
N TRP A 606 -2.09 7.69 -18.48
CA TRP A 606 -2.27 6.37 -17.91
C TRP A 606 -2.79 5.39 -18.95
N GLY A 607 -2.16 4.22 -19.04
CA GLY A 607 -2.54 3.11 -19.89
C GLY A 607 -3.26 2.02 -19.13
N TYR A 608 -4.26 1.40 -19.75
CA TYR A 608 -4.94 0.21 -19.26
C TYR A 608 -4.32 -1.04 -19.87
N SER A 609 -4.06 -2.05 -19.06
CA SER A 609 -3.55 -3.34 -19.53
C SER A 609 -4.47 -4.49 -19.13
N SER A 610 -4.90 -5.27 -20.09
CA SER A 610 -5.59 -6.54 -19.87
C SER A 610 -4.64 -7.65 -19.39
N LYS A 611 -3.33 -7.46 -19.56
CA LYS A 611 -2.29 -8.37 -19.10
C LYS A 611 -1.74 -7.89 -17.76
N TRP A 612 -1.49 -8.81 -16.86
CA TRP A 612 -0.80 -8.56 -15.59
C TRP A 612 0.46 -9.44 -15.56
N GLY A 613 1.60 -8.84 -15.73
CA GLY A 613 2.89 -9.53 -15.71
C GLY A 613 3.57 -9.32 -14.35
N GLY A 614 3.25 -10.16 -13.35
CA GLY A 614 3.84 -10.07 -12.01
C GLY A 614 3.17 -9.08 -11.06
N ALA A 615 2.43 -8.08 -11.54
CA ALA A 615 1.70 -7.12 -10.71
C ALA A 615 0.35 -6.77 -11.34
N TYR A 616 -0.63 -6.45 -10.51
CA TYR A 616 -1.96 -6.00 -10.91
C TYR A 616 -2.43 -4.87 -10.00
N SER A 617 -3.45 -4.14 -10.42
CA SER A 617 -3.98 -3.00 -9.66
C SER A 617 -5.50 -2.95 -9.60
N MET A 618 -6.16 -3.81 -10.33
CA MET A 618 -7.61 -3.93 -10.38
C MET A 618 -8.01 -5.39 -10.35
N VAL A 619 -9.13 -5.68 -9.71
CA VAL A 619 -9.86 -6.95 -9.80
C VAL A 619 -11.24 -6.66 -10.33
N LEU A 620 -11.63 -7.35 -11.40
CA LEU A 620 -12.88 -7.08 -12.09
C LEU A 620 -14.06 -7.70 -11.36
N PRO A 621 -15.18 -6.97 -11.26
CA PRO A 621 -16.35 -7.42 -10.50
C PRO A 621 -17.17 -8.52 -11.18
N GLY A 622 -16.77 -8.96 -12.35
CA GLY A 622 -17.40 -10.13 -13.00
C GLY A 622 -17.21 -11.45 -12.23
N ALA A 623 -16.29 -11.48 -11.27
CA ALA A 623 -16.10 -12.58 -10.30
C ALA A 623 -15.29 -12.06 -9.08
N ALA A 624 -15.91 -11.20 -8.26
CA ALA A 624 -15.25 -10.59 -7.12
C ALA A 624 -16.19 -10.30 -5.96
N LEU A 625 -15.68 -10.46 -4.74
CA LEU A 625 -16.30 -10.03 -3.50
C LEU A 625 -15.93 -8.58 -3.20
N VAL A 626 -16.92 -7.83 -2.83
CA VAL A 626 -16.79 -6.45 -2.37
C VAL A 626 -17.64 -6.25 -1.12
N HIS A 627 -17.28 -5.29 -0.29
CA HIS A 627 -18.14 -4.91 0.82
C HIS A 627 -19.35 -4.12 0.31
N ARG A 628 -20.52 -4.33 0.88
CA ARG A 628 -21.77 -3.61 0.55
C ARG A 628 -21.59 -2.09 0.53
N ALA A 629 -20.76 -1.53 1.42
CA ALA A 629 -20.47 -0.11 1.44
C ALA A 629 -19.75 0.40 0.16
N ALA A 630 -19.07 -0.46 -0.58
CA ALA A 630 -18.46 -0.07 -1.86
C ALA A 630 -19.52 0.27 -2.92
N LEU A 631 -20.68 -0.39 -2.86
CA LEU A 631 -21.82 -0.08 -3.72
C LEU A 631 -22.41 1.28 -3.34
N ALA A 632 -22.52 1.57 -2.04
CA ALA A 632 -22.94 2.88 -1.56
C ALA A 632 -21.96 3.99 -1.97
N LEU A 633 -20.64 3.72 -1.89
CA LEU A 633 -19.61 4.64 -2.40
C LEU A 633 -19.77 4.91 -3.89
N TYR A 634 -20.07 3.89 -4.66
CA TYR A 634 -20.31 4.02 -6.09
C TYR A 634 -21.53 4.90 -6.37
N GLY A 635 -22.62 4.69 -5.66
CA GLY A 635 -23.83 5.52 -5.74
C GLY A 635 -23.60 6.98 -5.34
N ALA A 636 -22.72 7.22 -4.35
CA ALA A 636 -22.35 8.54 -3.85
C ALA A 636 -21.19 9.21 -4.66
N ALA A 637 -20.63 8.51 -5.64
CA ALA A 637 -19.55 9.07 -6.46
C ALA A 637 -19.97 10.34 -7.19
N ALA A 638 -19.01 11.25 -7.40
CA ALA A 638 -19.26 12.52 -8.07
C ALA A 638 -20.02 12.33 -9.39
N PRO A 639 -21.07 13.13 -9.64
CA PRO A 639 -21.93 12.97 -10.83
C PRO A 639 -21.15 12.95 -12.14
N ALA A 640 -20.05 13.71 -12.23
CA ALA A 640 -19.16 13.74 -13.39
C ALA A 640 -18.51 12.39 -13.68
N LEU A 641 -18.10 11.64 -12.65
CA LEU A 641 -17.49 10.32 -12.79
C LEU A 641 -18.52 9.28 -13.25
N ARG A 642 -19.71 9.30 -12.69
CA ARG A 642 -20.79 8.41 -13.11
C ARG A 642 -21.27 8.76 -14.54
N LEU A 643 -21.30 10.03 -14.89
CA LEU A 643 -21.62 10.45 -16.26
C LEU A 643 -20.58 9.96 -17.27
N ALA A 644 -19.30 9.97 -16.92
CA ALA A 644 -18.24 9.43 -17.76
C ALA A 644 -18.45 7.92 -18.02
N VAL A 645 -18.80 7.14 -16.99
CA VAL A 645 -19.15 5.72 -17.14
C VAL A 645 -20.38 5.52 -18.03
N ARG A 646 -21.44 6.30 -17.83
CA ARG A 646 -22.68 6.20 -18.64
C ARG A 646 -22.41 6.52 -20.12
N ARG A 647 -21.62 7.56 -20.39
CA ARG A 647 -21.24 7.94 -21.78
C ARG A 647 -20.40 6.87 -22.46
N ALA A 648 -19.45 6.32 -21.73
CA ALA A 648 -18.59 5.25 -22.24
C ALA A 648 -19.34 3.91 -22.37
N ARG A 649 -20.46 3.71 -21.68
CA ARG A 649 -21.13 2.41 -21.47
C ARG A 649 -20.15 1.31 -21.03
N ASN A 650 -19.14 1.71 -20.26
CA ASN A 650 -17.97 0.94 -19.88
C ASN A 650 -17.33 1.55 -18.64
N CYS A 651 -16.36 0.90 -18.01
CA CYS A 651 -15.51 1.44 -16.95
C CYS A 651 -16.15 1.50 -15.55
N GLU A 652 -17.31 0.93 -15.31
CA GLU A 652 -17.94 0.84 -13.98
C GLU A 652 -17.04 0.09 -12.99
N ASP A 653 -16.30 -0.89 -13.49
CA ASP A 653 -15.34 -1.69 -12.75
C ASP A 653 -14.07 -0.89 -12.41
N ILE A 654 -13.57 -0.06 -13.32
CA ILE A 654 -12.43 0.82 -13.08
C ILE A 654 -12.80 1.85 -12.02
N LEU A 655 -13.99 2.47 -12.14
CA LEU A 655 -14.47 3.45 -11.17
C LEU A 655 -14.60 2.82 -9.78
N LEU A 656 -15.18 1.62 -9.67
CA LEU A 656 -15.29 0.91 -8.39
C LEU A 656 -13.93 0.62 -7.77
N ASN A 657 -12.97 0.10 -8.56
CA ASN A 657 -11.61 -0.14 -8.06
C ASN A 657 -10.91 1.15 -7.62
N CYS A 658 -11.08 2.25 -8.36
CA CYS A 658 -10.55 3.55 -7.99
C CYS A 658 -11.15 4.06 -6.68
N LEU A 659 -12.47 3.96 -6.51
CA LEU A 659 -13.16 4.36 -5.28
C LEU A 659 -12.67 3.55 -4.08
N VAL A 660 -12.68 2.23 -4.19
CA VAL A 660 -12.22 1.36 -3.10
C VAL A 660 -10.76 1.64 -2.76
N ALA A 661 -9.87 1.74 -3.76
CA ALA A 661 -8.47 2.04 -3.53
C ALA A 661 -8.24 3.45 -2.96
N HIS A 662 -9.07 4.42 -3.36
CA HIS A 662 -9.01 5.79 -2.83
C HIS A 662 -9.33 5.82 -1.33
N TYR A 663 -10.42 5.16 -0.92
CA TYR A 663 -10.87 5.16 0.46
C TYR A 663 -10.08 4.24 1.39
N THR A 664 -9.79 3.03 0.93
CA THR A 664 -9.12 2.03 1.78
C THR A 664 -7.60 2.15 1.78
N ARG A 665 -7.04 2.75 0.71
CA ARG A 665 -5.59 2.80 0.47
C ARG A 665 -4.94 1.42 0.47
N ARG A 666 -5.70 0.42 0.07
CA ARG A 666 -5.26 -0.97 -0.04
C ARG A 666 -5.45 -1.47 -1.47
N PRO A 667 -4.49 -2.22 -2.00
CA PRO A 667 -4.65 -2.85 -3.31
C PRO A 667 -5.67 -3.99 -3.24
N PRO A 668 -6.33 -4.34 -4.35
CA PRO A 668 -7.20 -5.49 -4.41
C PRO A 668 -6.41 -6.80 -4.22
N LEU A 669 -7.12 -7.91 -3.95
CA LEU A 669 -6.53 -9.24 -3.79
C LEU A 669 -7.01 -10.17 -4.91
N LYS A 670 -6.02 -10.77 -5.60
CA LYS A 670 -6.26 -11.75 -6.65
C LYS A 670 -6.25 -13.16 -6.07
N LEU A 671 -7.26 -13.94 -6.46
CA LEU A 671 -7.33 -15.36 -6.16
C LEU A 671 -6.88 -16.20 -7.37
N ALA A 672 -6.31 -17.36 -7.09
CA ALA A 672 -6.02 -18.34 -8.12
C ALA A 672 -7.28 -19.12 -8.47
N GLN A 673 -7.49 -19.34 -9.74
CA GLN A 673 -8.62 -20.06 -10.29
C GLN A 673 -8.15 -21.41 -10.85
N ARG A 674 -8.94 -22.45 -10.61
CA ARG A 674 -8.63 -23.82 -11.08
C ARG A 674 -8.65 -23.90 -12.61
N ARG A 675 -9.61 -23.21 -13.24
CA ARG A 675 -9.68 -23.07 -14.70
C ARG A 675 -9.52 -21.60 -15.06
N ARG A 676 -8.74 -21.31 -16.10
CA ARG A 676 -8.60 -19.92 -16.57
C ARG A 676 -9.97 -19.37 -16.94
N TYR A 677 -10.30 -18.21 -16.41
CA TYR A 677 -11.46 -17.44 -16.82
C TYR A 677 -11.31 -17.10 -18.31
N LYS A 678 -12.04 -17.82 -19.13
CA LYS A 678 -12.27 -17.47 -20.52
C LYS A 678 -13.68 -16.93 -20.56
N PRO A 679 -13.89 -15.65 -20.90
CA PRO A 679 -15.25 -15.15 -21.12
C PRO A 679 -15.91 -16.06 -22.15
N ALA A 680 -17.14 -16.45 -21.91
CA ALA A 680 -17.87 -17.27 -22.86
C ALA A 680 -17.92 -16.54 -24.20
N HIS A 681 -17.52 -17.22 -25.25
CA HIS A 681 -17.63 -16.69 -26.61
C HIS A 681 -19.11 -16.57 -26.97
N HIS A 682 -19.74 -15.47 -26.57
CA HIS A 682 -20.95 -15.06 -27.24
C HIS A 682 -20.61 -14.74 -28.69
N ARG A 683 -21.26 -15.40 -29.62
CA ARG A 683 -21.09 -15.25 -31.09
C ARG A 683 -21.35 -13.82 -31.60
N HIS A 684 -21.73 -12.89 -30.74
CA HIS A 684 -21.82 -11.46 -31.01
C HIS A 684 -20.65 -10.76 -30.36
N ARG A 685 -19.72 -10.27 -31.19
CA ARG A 685 -18.54 -9.40 -30.91
C ARG A 685 -18.21 -9.28 -29.42
N SER A 686 -17.29 -10.10 -28.99
CA SER A 686 -16.67 -9.92 -27.68
C SER A 686 -16.13 -8.48 -27.60
N SER A 687 -16.61 -7.68 -26.66
CA SER A 687 -16.11 -6.31 -26.41
C SER A 687 -14.58 -6.25 -26.23
N TRP A 688 -13.97 -7.38 -25.89
CA TRP A 688 -12.51 -7.54 -25.76
C TRP A 688 -11.75 -7.57 -27.08
N THR A 689 -12.40 -7.78 -28.21
CA THR A 689 -11.81 -7.72 -29.55
C THR A 689 -12.01 -6.37 -30.22
N ASP A 690 -12.78 -5.49 -29.60
CA ASP A 690 -13.04 -4.15 -30.10
C ASP A 690 -11.93 -3.20 -29.63
N PRO A 691 -11.15 -2.60 -30.56
CA PRO A 691 -10.12 -1.62 -30.22
C PRO A 691 -10.70 -0.40 -29.48
N GLU A 692 -11.92 0.01 -29.78
CA GLU A 692 -12.60 1.13 -29.14
C GLU A 692 -12.85 0.87 -27.66
N HIS A 693 -13.14 -0.37 -27.26
CA HIS A 693 -13.29 -0.77 -25.86
C HIS A 693 -12.04 -0.43 -25.04
N PHE A 694 -10.84 -0.68 -25.56
CA PHE A 694 -9.59 -0.34 -24.88
C PHE A 694 -9.35 1.16 -24.81
N VAL A 695 -9.65 1.88 -25.89
CA VAL A 695 -9.52 3.35 -25.94
C VAL A 695 -10.43 3.99 -24.90
N GLN A 696 -11.67 3.53 -24.79
CA GLN A 696 -12.62 4.00 -23.76
C GLN A 696 -12.10 3.75 -22.34
N ARG A 697 -11.58 2.56 -22.07
CA ARG A 697 -11.02 2.23 -20.73
C ARG A 697 -9.81 3.06 -20.38
N GLN A 698 -8.95 3.35 -21.34
CA GLN A 698 -7.84 4.29 -21.17
C GLN A 698 -8.32 5.71 -20.88
N SER A 699 -9.32 6.18 -21.62
CA SER A 699 -9.94 7.49 -21.42
C SER A 699 -10.56 7.59 -20.03
N CYS A 700 -11.33 6.60 -19.60
CA CYS A 700 -11.92 6.55 -18.26
C CYS A 700 -10.85 6.61 -17.16
N LEU A 701 -9.77 5.85 -17.31
CA LEU A 701 -8.69 5.80 -16.32
C LEU A 701 -8.04 7.18 -16.12
N ASN A 702 -7.81 7.91 -17.22
CA ASN A 702 -7.26 9.26 -17.18
C ASN A 702 -8.27 10.28 -16.63
N THR A 703 -9.53 10.17 -17.01
CA THR A 703 -10.61 11.01 -16.47
C THR A 703 -10.73 10.85 -14.96
N PHE A 704 -10.67 9.62 -14.46
CA PHE A 704 -10.76 9.36 -13.03
C PHE A 704 -9.50 9.85 -12.30
N ALA A 705 -8.31 9.59 -12.84
CA ALA A 705 -7.07 10.10 -12.26
C ALA A 705 -7.05 11.64 -12.19
N ALA A 706 -7.53 12.31 -13.25
CA ALA A 706 -7.64 13.75 -13.28
C ALA A 706 -8.63 14.29 -12.23
N ALA A 707 -9.77 13.64 -12.07
CA ALA A 707 -10.78 14.05 -11.09
C ALA A 707 -10.28 13.98 -9.64
N TRP A 708 -9.43 13.02 -9.30
CA TRP A 708 -8.79 12.93 -7.99
C TRP A 708 -7.46 13.70 -7.89
N GLY A 709 -6.93 14.18 -9.01
CA GLY A 709 -5.60 14.80 -9.06
C GLY A 709 -4.44 13.82 -8.88
N TYR A 710 -4.69 12.51 -8.81
CA TYR A 710 -3.70 11.43 -8.74
C TYR A 710 -4.33 10.10 -9.16
N MET A 711 -3.49 9.09 -9.42
CA MET A 711 -3.94 7.72 -9.70
C MET A 711 -4.23 6.99 -8.37
N PRO A 712 -5.50 6.71 -8.03
CA PRO A 712 -5.84 6.04 -6.77
C PRO A 712 -5.51 4.54 -6.76
N LEU A 713 -5.41 3.91 -7.93
CA LEU A 713 -5.16 2.48 -8.05
C LEU A 713 -3.79 2.09 -7.51
N MET A 714 -3.76 1.08 -6.67
CA MET A 714 -2.54 0.56 -6.06
C MET A 714 -2.18 -0.79 -6.66
N ARG A 715 -0.87 -1.03 -6.85
CA ARG A 715 -0.36 -2.32 -7.36
C ARG A 715 -0.22 -3.33 -6.24
N SER A 716 -0.51 -4.58 -6.56
CA SER A 716 -0.30 -5.76 -5.72
C SER A 716 0.42 -6.84 -6.52
N ILE A 717 1.25 -7.61 -5.83
CA ILE A 717 1.90 -8.82 -6.34
C ILE A 717 1.34 -10.08 -5.65
N LEU A 718 0.42 -9.90 -4.70
CA LEU A 718 -0.12 -11.00 -3.92
C LEU A 718 -1.15 -11.79 -4.72
N ARG A 719 -1.02 -13.12 -4.66
CA ARG A 719 -2.02 -14.07 -5.14
C ARG A 719 -2.26 -15.11 -4.07
N LEU A 720 -3.51 -15.37 -3.74
CA LEU A 720 -3.88 -16.43 -2.81
C LEU A 720 -4.39 -17.64 -3.57
N ASP A 721 -3.81 -18.78 -3.27
CA ASP A 721 -4.12 -20.06 -3.88
C ASP A 721 -4.79 -20.98 -2.85
N PRO A 722 -5.92 -21.66 -3.17
CA PRO A 722 -6.48 -22.65 -2.29
C PRO A 722 -5.58 -23.89 -2.20
N ILE A 723 -5.48 -24.48 -1.01
CA ILE A 723 -4.67 -25.69 -0.77
C ILE A 723 -5.11 -26.88 -1.66
N LEU A 724 -6.40 -26.89 -2.05
CA LEU A 724 -6.99 -27.94 -2.88
C LEU A 724 -6.52 -27.94 -4.34
N PHE A 725 -5.84 -26.87 -4.80
CA PHE A 725 -5.27 -26.89 -6.13
C PHE A 725 -4.09 -27.88 -6.19
N LYS A 726 -4.24 -28.88 -7.05
CA LYS A 726 -3.12 -29.74 -7.42
C LYS A 726 -2.06 -28.86 -8.07
N ASP A 727 -1.03 -28.53 -7.31
CA ASP A 727 0.13 -27.84 -7.85
C ASP A 727 0.84 -28.78 -8.84
N PRO A 728 0.88 -28.41 -10.15
CA PRO A 728 1.56 -29.22 -11.15
C PRO A 728 3.05 -29.44 -10.81
N VAL A 729 3.69 -28.44 -10.19
CA VAL A 729 5.11 -28.53 -9.81
C VAL A 729 5.30 -29.55 -8.69
N SER A 730 4.46 -29.50 -7.65
CA SER A 730 4.48 -30.47 -6.56
C SER A 730 4.16 -31.89 -7.06
N THR A 731 3.24 -32.02 -8.00
CA THR A 731 2.89 -33.32 -8.60
C THR A 731 4.05 -33.87 -9.44
N LEU A 732 4.71 -33.02 -10.22
CA LEU A 732 5.90 -33.41 -10.98
C LEU A 732 7.06 -33.77 -10.07
N ARG A 733 7.35 -33.00 -9.03
CA ARG A 733 8.39 -33.33 -8.03
C ARG A 733 8.14 -34.67 -7.37
N LYS A 734 6.90 -34.98 -6.95
CA LYS A 734 6.55 -36.27 -6.39
C LYS A 734 6.76 -37.42 -7.39
N LYS A 735 6.47 -37.16 -8.67
CA LYS A 735 6.69 -38.15 -9.75
C LYS A 735 8.20 -38.39 -9.98
N TYR A 736 9.01 -37.35 -10.05
CA TYR A 736 10.45 -37.46 -10.23
C TYR A 736 11.14 -38.12 -9.02
N ARG A 737 10.75 -37.75 -7.80
CA ARG A 737 11.28 -38.34 -6.57
C ARG A 737 10.97 -39.86 -6.48
N LYS A 738 9.80 -40.28 -6.96
CA LYS A 738 9.50 -41.73 -7.08
C LYS A 738 10.40 -42.42 -8.13
N MET A 739 10.75 -41.75 -9.21
CA MET A 739 11.64 -42.30 -10.21
C MET A 739 13.08 -42.40 -9.71
N GLU A 740 13.59 -41.42 -8.99
CA GLU A 740 14.91 -41.45 -8.34
C GLU A 740 15.01 -42.58 -7.30
N LEU A 741 13.96 -42.82 -6.53
CA LEU A 741 13.91 -43.94 -5.55
C LEU A 741 13.76 -45.31 -6.18
N LEU A 742 13.37 -45.42 -7.46
CA LEU A 742 13.28 -46.67 -8.19
C LEU A 742 14.56 -46.99 -8.97
N THR A 743 15.47 -46.00 -9.09
CA THR A 743 16.78 -46.14 -9.78
C THR A 743 17.96 -46.26 -8.81
N SER A 744 17.73 -46.13 -7.51
CA SER A 744 18.65 -46.41 -6.42
C SER A 744 18.31 -47.80 -5.82
#